data_acd68d0d4b5d7cd4eaaa455167ca9d16
#
_entry.id   acd68d0d4b5d7cd4eaaa455167ca9d16
#
_cell.length_a   1.000
_cell.length_b   1.000
_cell.length_c   1.000
_cell.angle_alpha   90.00
_cell.angle_beta   90.00
_cell.angle_gamma   90.00
#
_symmetry.space_group_name_H-M   'P 1'
#
loop_
_entity.id
_entity.type
_entity.pdbx_description
1 polymer ?
#
loop_
_entity_poly.entity_id
_entity_poly.type
_entity_poly.pdbx_seq_one_letter_code
_entity_poly.pdbx_strand_id
1 'polypeptide(L)'
;MKATSFMICRRASGARGARPAVIGFAAALAFGPVQGLAQGQPDTLAPIVVSSDQASKLDRPVQTGSNLNLAPRETPASIEILDRRQIDERGQANVTEAITRAGAISAMGHPGNGGSSLSSRGFTDSTSVMRLYDGLRQYGGVGVTFPFDTWSVERIEVLRGPASVIYGDGAIGGVVNIVPRKPRHGPIENEIQAGIGTRDTARLGLDSSGSLSDTLSYRVNLSGNRSDNWVDRGESRDATFSGALQWEATRDLSLKLSHAYGYQKPMAYFGTPLVEDRQLGALREKNYNVRDGAIRYRDQWTELDALWTPNESATVRARLYHVRSKRDWRNAERYVYNPASGLIDRSDNTEIHHDQKQTGLTASAAFEGNLGALPNAFSVGFDVNRSSFQHSNNTYTGSSGPVDPYDPVPGWFHSDIPTLPRYRNEAVQYALFMEDRLKLTPRWSVLGGLRYDHATVRRDDLVIGARTLDRSYSNVGFRLGTVYDVSPDLSLYAQYAQAADPVSGLLMLSPANSQFEMAEGRQIEVGLKQGFWQGKGEWTLAAYHIKKTHLLTRDANDPSQRVQVGGQSSRGIEVSLDVELAHGWNLQANGTILRARYDDFDESAGSPPAAVSRRGNVPPNVAQKLANVWLSWNFRPGWTAMGGVQYVGKRYADSANTLELPSYTSTDLALRWQAGKRT
;
A
#
# COMPACT_ATOMS: atom_id res chain seq x y z
N MET A 1 0.01 51.78 -6.74
CA MET A 1 0.83 52.80 -7.44
C MET A 1 2.11 52.16 -7.94
N LYS A 2 2.27 52.26 -9.27
CA LYS A 2 3.49 52.03 -10.08
C LYS A 2 4.13 50.64 -10.14
N ALA A 3 3.91 50.06 -11.29
CA ALA A 3 4.70 49.04 -11.97
C ALA A 3 6.11 49.50 -12.34
N THR A 4 7.04 48.56 -12.48
CA THR A 4 8.10 48.67 -13.49
C THR A 4 8.58 47.28 -13.90
N SER A 5 8.35 46.96 -15.18
CA SER A 5 8.96 45.89 -15.94
C SER A 5 10.45 46.15 -16.19
N PHE A 6 11.23 45.06 -16.26
CA PHE A 6 12.42 45.06 -17.13
C PHE A 6 12.64 43.66 -17.74
N MET A 7 12.65 43.66 -19.06
CA MET A 7 12.94 42.57 -19.98
C MET A 7 14.35 42.78 -20.53
N ILE A 8 15.24 41.82 -20.50
CA ILE A 8 16.40 41.77 -21.38
C ILE A 8 16.65 40.37 -21.93
N CYS A 9 16.68 40.34 -23.23
CA CYS A 9 16.95 39.21 -24.14
C CYS A 9 18.43 39.26 -24.60
N ARG A 10 19.09 38.08 -24.80
CA ARG A 10 20.07 37.79 -25.90
C ARG A 10 20.68 36.42 -25.66
N ARG A 11 20.46 35.46 -26.58
CA ARG A 11 21.22 35.02 -27.80
C ARG A 11 22.70 34.70 -27.50
N ALA A 12 23.31 33.63 -27.94
CA ALA A 12 23.07 32.42 -28.78
C ALA A 12 24.44 31.75 -28.93
N SER A 13 24.43 30.47 -29.22
CA SER A 13 25.27 29.67 -30.14
C SER A 13 25.67 28.36 -29.49
N GLY A 14 25.21 27.18 -29.92
CA GLY A 14 25.59 26.51 -31.12
C GLY A 14 26.51 25.35 -30.77
N ALA A 15 26.01 24.12 -30.60
CA ALA A 15 26.80 22.91 -30.91
C ALA A 15 25.85 21.70 -31.19
N ARG A 16 26.13 21.02 -32.27
CA ARG A 16 25.45 19.84 -32.85
C ARG A 16 25.66 18.61 -31.99
N GLY A 17 24.66 17.75 -31.88
CA GLY A 17 24.87 16.40 -31.34
C GLY A 17 23.57 15.58 -31.24
N ALA A 18 23.43 14.67 -32.20
CA ALA A 18 22.73 13.40 -32.20
C ALA A 18 21.27 13.33 -31.64
N ARG A 19 20.35 13.14 -32.57
CA ARG A 19 18.96 12.72 -32.31
C ARG A 19 18.95 11.20 -32.00
N PRO A 20 18.25 10.73 -30.96
CA PRO A 20 17.86 9.32 -30.92
C PRO A 20 16.63 9.11 -31.78
N ALA A 21 16.69 8.09 -32.63
CA ALA A 21 15.63 7.62 -33.49
C ALA A 21 14.46 7.09 -32.63
N VAL A 22 13.30 7.67 -32.80
CA VAL A 22 12.03 7.12 -32.31
C VAL A 22 11.63 6.04 -33.31
N ILE A 23 11.74 4.77 -32.91
CA ILE A 23 11.18 3.64 -33.65
C ILE A 23 9.69 3.59 -33.30
N GLY A 24 8.86 4.10 -34.18
CA GLY A 24 7.42 3.93 -34.11
C GLY A 24 7.05 2.51 -34.53
N PHE A 25 6.58 1.71 -33.60
CA PHE A 25 5.86 0.47 -33.91
C PHE A 25 4.38 0.81 -34.16
N ALA A 26 4.02 0.96 -35.43
CA ALA A 26 2.64 0.96 -35.87
C ALA A 26 2.25 -0.50 -36.18
N ALA A 27 1.59 -1.16 -35.23
CA ALA A 27 0.93 -2.43 -35.50
C ALA A 27 -0.46 -2.12 -36.11
N ALA A 28 -0.56 -2.20 -37.43
CA ALA A 28 -1.83 -2.16 -38.14
C ALA A 28 -2.48 -3.55 -38.03
N LEU A 29 -3.50 -3.67 -37.20
CA LEU A 29 -4.41 -4.81 -37.19
C LEU A 29 -5.51 -4.55 -38.22
N ALA A 30 -5.46 -5.25 -39.34
CA ALA A 30 -6.50 -5.27 -40.34
C ALA A 30 -7.65 -6.19 -39.88
N PHE A 31 -8.78 -5.61 -39.53
CA PHE A 31 -10.03 -6.35 -39.31
C PHE A 31 -10.91 -6.19 -40.56
N GLY A 32 -11.21 -7.31 -41.23
CA GLY A 32 -12.23 -7.39 -42.27
C GLY A 32 -13.64 -7.38 -41.65
N PRO A 33 -14.65 -6.86 -42.36
CA PRO A 33 -16.00 -6.75 -41.81
C PRO A 33 -16.74 -8.09 -41.87
N VAL A 34 -17.22 -8.54 -40.73
CA VAL A 34 -18.25 -9.59 -40.64
C VAL A 34 -19.60 -8.91 -40.53
N GLN A 35 -20.40 -8.99 -41.58
CA GLN A 35 -21.81 -8.60 -41.54
C GLN A 35 -22.64 -9.71 -40.90
N GLY A 36 -23.32 -9.42 -39.83
CA GLY A 36 -24.34 -10.27 -39.22
C GLY A 36 -25.52 -9.43 -38.75
N LEU A 37 -26.64 -9.52 -39.44
CA LEU A 37 -27.91 -8.86 -39.14
C LEU A 37 -28.56 -9.50 -37.89
N ALA A 38 -28.86 -8.70 -36.89
CA ALA A 38 -29.97 -8.95 -35.97
C ALA A 38 -30.49 -7.62 -35.44
N GLN A 39 -31.71 -7.27 -35.82
CA GLN A 39 -32.47 -6.18 -35.23
C GLN A 39 -33.03 -6.63 -33.89
N GLY A 40 -32.57 -6.02 -32.82
CA GLY A 40 -33.17 -6.01 -31.48
C GLY A 40 -33.20 -4.57 -30.99
N GLN A 41 -34.32 -4.12 -30.42
CA GLN A 41 -34.50 -2.77 -29.87
C GLN A 41 -33.39 -2.42 -28.86
N PRO A 42 -32.91 -1.17 -28.84
CA PRO A 42 -31.88 -0.77 -27.90
C PRO A 42 -32.50 -0.55 -26.51
N ASP A 43 -32.28 -1.50 -25.62
CA ASP A 43 -32.33 -1.23 -24.19
C ASP A 43 -31.15 -0.32 -23.88
N THR A 44 -31.41 0.92 -23.53
CA THR A 44 -30.40 1.86 -23.03
C THR A 44 -29.82 1.33 -21.74
N LEU A 45 -28.60 0.82 -21.81
CA LEU A 45 -27.83 0.52 -20.61
C LEU A 45 -27.62 1.83 -19.83
N ALA A 46 -28.29 1.92 -18.70
CA ALA A 46 -28.04 2.98 -17.75
C ALA A 46 -26.55 2.93 -17.31
N PRO A 47 -25.88 4.08 -17.11
CA PRO A 47 -24.55 4.07 -16.55
C PRO A 47 -24.59 3.29 -15.24
N ILE A 48 -23.59 2.42 -15.01
CA ILE A 48 -23.47 1.63 -13.77
C ILE A 48 -23.20 2.62 -12.63
N VAL A 49 -24.24 3.31 -12.19
CA VAL A 49 -24.30 3.94 -10.89
C VAL A 49 -24.69 2.83 -9.94
N VAL A 50 -23.69 2.16 -9.36
CA VAL A 50 -23.92 1.26 -8.25
C VAL A 50 -24.31 2.11 -7.04
N SER A 51 -25.54 2.55 -7.01
CA SER A 51 -26.24 3.00 -5.82
C SER A 51 -27.15 1.88 -5.34
N SER A 52 -26.55 0.87 -4.74
CA SER A 52 -27.30 -0.02 -3.87
C SER A 52 -26.50 -0.23 -2.60
N ASP A 53 -26.90 0.49 -1.54
CA ASP A 53 -26.50 0.22 -0.16
C ASP A 53 -26.91 -1.19 0.33
N GLN A 54 -27.45 -2.03 -0.55
CA GLN A 54 -28.01 -3.35 -0.24
C GLN A 54 -27.29 -4.53 -0.89
N ALA A 55 -26.36 -4.33 -1.83
CA ALA A 55 -25.61 -5.44 -2.42
C ALA A 55 -24.43 -5.84 -1.53
N SER A 56 -24.26 -7.16 -1.33
CA SER A 56 -23.09 -7.74 -0.62
C SER A 56 -21.78 -7.20 -1.22
N LYS A 57 -20.78 -6.93 -0.39
CA LYS A 57 -19.44 -6.55 -0.85
C LYS A 57 -18.79 -7.63 -1.71
N LEU A 58 -19.20 -8.89 -1.51
CA LEU A 58 -18.75 -10.03 -2.31
C LEU A 58 -19.17 -9.94 -3.78
N ASP A 59 -20.23 -9.18 -4.09
CA ASP A 59 -20.80 -9.05 -5.43
C ASP A 59 -20.48 -7.69 -6.09
N ARG A 60 -19.72 -6.82 -5.42
CA ARG A 60 -19.28 -5.52 -5.97
C ARG A 60 -17.94 -5.66 -6.67
N PRO A 61 -17.81 -5.28 -7.95
CA PRO A 61 -16.52 -5.30 -8.64
C PRO A 61 -15.45 -4.49 -7.88
N VAL A 62 -14.23 -5.04 -7.85
CA VAL A 62 -13.07 -4.43 -7.20
C VAL A 62 -11.96 -4.18 -8.20
N GLN A 63 -11.13 -3.17 -7.91
CA GLN A 63 -9.95 -2.89 -8.74
C GLN A 63 -8.78 -3.85 -8.42
N THR A 64 -8.87 -4.52 -7.26
CA THR A 64 -7.80 -5.36 -6.74
C THR A 64 -8.16 -6.84 -6.94
N GLY A 65 -7.21 -7.62 -7.43
CA GLY A 65 -7.39 -9.08 -7.55
C GLY A 65 -7.60 -9.57 -8.98
N SER A 66 -8.01 -8.72 -9.93
CA SER A 66 -8.16 -9.07 -11.36
C SER A 66 -8.17 -7.83 -12.25
N ASN A 67 -7.67 -7.97 -13.48
CA ASN A 67 -7.81 -6.97 -14.53
C ASN A 67 -9.14 -7.11 -15.32
N LEU A 68 -9.98 -8.07 -14.94
CA LEU A 68 -11.27 -8.37 -15.56
C LEU A 68 -12.47 -7.74 -14.84
N ASN A 69 -12.21 -6.79 -13.91
CA ASN A 69 -13.25 -6.12 -13.11
C ASN A 69 -14.18 -7.10 -12.35
N LEU A 70 -13.61 -8.19 -11.84
CA LEU A 70 -14.36 -9.22 -11.13
C LEU A 70 -14.77 -8.78 -9.73
N ALA A 71 -15.90 -9.29 -9.26
CA ALA A 71 -16.30 -9.20 -7.87
C ALA A 71 -15.44 -10.14 -6.98
N PRO A 72 -15.31 -9.89 -5.66
CA PRO A 72 -14.60 -10.79 -4.76
C PRO A 72 -15.10 -12.23 -4.86
N ARG A 73 -16.41 -12.47 -5.01
CA ARG A 73 -17.00 -13.82 -5.16
C ARG A 73 -16.45 -14.57 -6.38
N GLU A 74 -16.24 -13.88 -7.48
CA GLU A 74 -15.76 -14.42 -8.74
C GLU A 74 -14.23 -14.58 -8.81
N THR A 75 -13.50 -14.00 -7.85
CA THR A 75 -12.04 -14.00 -7.81
C THR A 75 -11.55 -15.15 -6.93
N PRO A 76 -10.65 -16.05 -7.40
CA PRO A 76 -10.12 -17.14 -6.59
C PRO A 76 -9.02 -16.66 -5.63
N ALA A 77 -9.30 -15.66 -4.80
CA ALA A 77 -8.37 -15.09 -3.83
C ALA A 77 -9.11 -14.46 -2.65
N SER A 78 -8.44 -14.34 -1.51
CA SER A 78 -8.99 -13.64 -0.34
C SER A 78 -8.89 -12.13 -0.53
N ILE A 79 -10.04 -11.46 -0.66
CA ILE A 79 -10.15 -10.00 -0.81
C ILE A 79 -11.07 -9.48 0.29
N GLU A 80 -10.65 -8.40 0.96
CA GLU A 80 -11.45 -7.67 1.95
C GLU A 80 -11.58 -6.21 1.53
N ILE A 81 -12.77 -5.64 1.73
CA ILE A 81 -13.08 -4.24 1.41
C ILE A 81 -13.47 -3.53 2.69
N LEU A 82 -12.72 -2.49 3.03
CA LEU A 82 -13.08 -1.49 4.03
C LEU A 82 -13.67 -0.29 3.31
N ASP A 83 -14.99 -0.13 3.36
CA ASP A 83 -15.70 0.93 2.66
C ASP A 83 -15.73 2.25 3.43
N ARG A 84 -16.16 3.32 2.78
CA ARG A 84 -16.24 4.67 3.35
C ARG A 84 -17.09 4.70 4.62
N ARG A 85 -18.23 4.02 4.61
CA ARG A 85 -19.13 3.98 5.78
C ARG A 85 -18.42 3.40 7.00
N GLN A 86 -17.69 2.30 6.83
CA GLN A 86 -16.93 1.66 7.93
C GLN A 86 -15.81 2.57 8.45
N ILE A 87 -15.09 3.25 7.55
CA ILE A 87 -14.03 4.21 7.92
C ILE A 87 -14.63 5.35 8.75
N ASP A 88 -15.77 5.92 8.32
CA ASP A 88 -16.43 7.03 8.99
C ASP A 88 -17.03 6.61 10.34
N GLU A 89 -17.73 5.48 10.38
CA GLU A 89 -18.34 4.96 11.59
C GLU A 89 -17.30 4.65 12.67
N ARG A 90 -16.15 4.10 12.28
CA ARG A 90 -15.06 3.80 13.20
C ARG A 90 -14.20 5.02 13.56
N GLY A 91 -14.45 6.18 12.94
CA GLY A 91 -13.70 7.42 13.18
C GLY A 91 -12.22 7.34 12.80
N GLN A 92 -11.86 6.44 11.90
CA GLN A 92 -10.48 6.21 11.50
C GLN A 92 -9.98 7.34 10.61
N ALA A 93 -9.10 8.15 11.14
CA ALA A 93 -8.54 9.29 10.41
C ALA A 93 -7.25 8.96 9.65
N ASN A 94 -6.50 8.00 10.15
CA ASN A 94 -5.23 7.62 9.59
C ASN A 94 -5.39 6.37 8.72
N VAL A 95 -4.84 6.41 7.50
CA VAL A 95 -4.93 5.29 6.54
C VAL A 95 -4.28 4.02 7.09
N THR A 96 -3.13 4.12 7.76
CA THR A 96 -2.46 2.94 8.33
C THR A 96 -3.29 2.31 9.43
N GLU A 97 -3.92 3.12 10.29
CA GLU A 97 -4.87 2.61 11.29
C GLU A 97 -6.04 1.88 10.63
N ALA A 98 -6.66 2.48 9.63
CA ALA A 98 -7.75 1.86 8.88
C ALA A 98 -7.33 0.51 8.27
N ILE A 99 -6.14 0.42 7.66
CA ILE A 99 -5.61 -0.81 7.09
C ILE A 99 -5.47 -1.92 8.15
N THR A 100 -5.01 -1.61 9.36
CA THR A 100 -4.83 -2.61 10.41
C THR A 100 -6.13 -3.10 11.03
N ARG A 101 -7.25 -2.44 10.74
CA ARG A 101 -8.60 -2.86 11.13
C ARG A 101 -9.30 -3.67 10.03
N ALA A 102 -8.82 -3.59 8.79
CA ALA A 102 -9.09 -4.60 7.78
C ALA A 102 -8.27 -5.85 8.15
N GLY A 103 -8.87 -7.01 8.17
CA GLY A 103 -8.30 -8.21 8.79
C GLY A 103 -6.94 -8.67 8.30
N ALA A 104 -6.27 -9.41 9.16
CA ALA A 104 -5.02 -10.11 8.92
C ALA A 104 -3.79 -9.23 8.65
N ILE A 105 -3.87 -7.91 8.86
CA ILE A 105 -2.74 -6.98 8.70
C ILE A 105 -2.38 -6.38 10.06
N SER A 106 -1.09 -6.39 10.37
CA SER A 106 -0.52 -5.58 11.44
C SER A 106 0.44 -4.54 10.85
N ALA A 107 0.67 -3.46 11.59
CA ALA A 107 1.65 -2.44 11.24
C ALA A 107 2.69 -2.32 12.33
N MET A 108 3.91 -1.98 11.91
CA MET A 108 4.97 -1.53 12.79
C MET A 108 5.35 -0.11 12.37
N GLY A 109 5.40 0.81 13.32
CA GLY A 109 5.94 2.14 13.07
C GLY A 109 7.41 2.05 12.69
N HIS A 110 7.82 2.86 11.72
CA HIS A 110 9.20 3.18 11.46
C HIS A 110 9.50 4.53 12.09
N PRO A 111 9.93 4.54 13.36
CA PRO A 111 10.35 5.77 13.99
C PRO A 111 11.47 6.39 13.13
N GLY A 112 11.59 7.69 13.16
CA GLY A 112 12.62 8.38 12.40
C GLY A 112 12.21 8.73 10.97
N ASN A 113 11.66 7.81 10.21
CA ASN A 113 11.19 8.13 8.85
C ASN A 113 9.66 8.31 8.75
N GLY A 114 8.92 8.20 9.89
CA GLY A 114 7.48 8.44 10.01
C GLY A 114 6.58 7.49 9.20
N GLY A 115 7.15 6.51 8.56
CA GLY A 115 6.43 5.48 7.84
C GLY A 115 5.93 4.36 8.74
N SER A 116 5.29 3.38 8.12
CA SER A 116 4.92 2.13 8.76
C SER A 116 5.20 0.97 7.82
N SER A 117 5.78 -0.10 8.34
CA SER A 117 5.79 -1.39 7.67
C SER A 117 4.51 -2.13 7.95
N LEU A 118 3.94 -2.72 6.91
CA LEU A 118 2.82 -3.63 7.03
C LEU A 118 3.33 -5.06 7.09
N SER A 119 2.65 -5.89 7.88
CA SER A 119 2.85 -7.33 7.92
C SER A 119 1.57 -8.04 7.54
N SER A 120 1.65 -8.94 6.58
CA SER A 120 0.55 -9.75 6.11
C SER A 120 1.02 -11.18 5.87
N ARG A 121 0.24 -12.16 6.35
CA ARG A 121 0.55 -13.60 6.19
C ARG A 121 1.96 -14.02 6.60
N GLY A 122 2.58 -13.30 7.55
CA GLY A 122 3.94 -13.60 8.03
C GLY A 122 5.06 -12.95 7.22
N PHE A 123 4.76 -12.12 6.24
CA PHE A 123 5.72 -11.34 5.46
C PHE A 123 5.58 -9.86 5.79
N THR A 124 6.71 -9.18 5.92
CA THR A 124 6.75 -7.79 6.40
C THR A 124 7.42 -6.88 5.38
N ASP A 125 7.15 -5.56 5.53
CA ASP A 125 7.70 -4.41 4.83
C ASP A 125 7.23 -4.22 3.36
N SER A 126 7.68 -3.12 2.75
CA SER A 126 7.29 -2.70 1.41
C SER A 126 7.85 -3.57 0.27
N THR A 127 8.73 -4.52 0.58
CA THR A 127 9.23 -5.49 -0.41
C THR A 127 8.34 -6.72 -0.51
N SER A 128 7.42 -6.94 0.44
CA SER A 128 6.53 -8.09 0.47
C SER A 128 5.05 -7.73 0.59
N VAL A 129 4.71 -6.54 1.14
CA VAL A 129 3.33 -6.02 1.22
C VAL A 129 3.24 -4.71 0.43
N MET A 130 2.68 -4.79 -0.77
CA MET A 130 2.61 -3.68 -1.70
C MET A 130 1.50 -2.70 -1.33
N ARG A 131 1.76 -1.40 -1.49
CA ARG A 131 0.72 -0.35 -1.42
C ARG A 131 0.46 0.23 -2.80
N LEU A 132 -0.83 0.39 -3.11
CA LEU A 132 -1.31 1.02 -4.33
C LEU A 132 -2.13 2.27 -3.98
N TYR A 133 -2.15 3.22 -4.90
CA TYR A 133 -3.07 4.34 -4.90
C TYR A 133 -3.86 4.32 -6.21
N ASP A 134 -5.19 4.19 -6.11
CA ASP A 134 -6.11 3.97 -7.24
C ASP A 134 -5.67 2.85 -8.20
N GLY A 135 -5.12 1.74 -7.65
CA GLY A 135 -4.64 0.59 -8.43
C GLY A 135 -3.26 0.75 -9.07
N LEU A 136 -2.58 1.89 -8.88
CA LEU A 136 -1.22 2.13 -9.37
C LEU A 136 -0.20 1.94 -8.25
N ARG A 137 0.87 1.21 -8.55
CA ARG A 137 1.96 0.98 -7.61
C ARG A 137 2.77 2.24 -7.38
N GLN A 138 3.00 2.54 -6.12
CA GLN A 138 3.96 3.55 -5.70
C GLN A 138 5.29 2.86 -5.35
N TYR A 139 6.31 3.07 -6.17
CA TYR A 139 7.65 2.58 -5.89
C TYR A 139 8.32 3.49 -4.87
N GLY A 140 8.62 2.95 -3.69
CA GLY A 140 9.26 3.70 -2.62
C GLY A 140 10.72 3.31 -2.44
N GLY A 141 11.62 4.30 -2.29
CA GLY A 141 12.97 4.06 -1.80
C GLY A 141 12.94 3.67 -0.33
N VAL A 142 12.19 4.41 0.48
CA VAL A 142 11.95 4.14 1.90
C VAL A 142 10.47 4.31 2.14
N GLY A 143 9.81 3.34 2.67
CA GLY A 143 8.39 3.28 3.05
C GLY A 143 7.42 4.20 2.28
N VAL A 144 6.26 3.72 1.93
CA VAL A 144 5.20 4.51 1.30
C VAL A 144 4.30 5.07 2.39
N THR A 145 4.11 6.38 2.41
CA THR A 145 3.32 7.06 3.45
C THR A 145 2.04 7.71 2.92
N PHE A 146 1.96 8.01 1.63
CA PHE A 146 0.81 8.67 1.00
C PHE A 146 -0.27 7.66 0.58
N PRO A 147 -1.58 7.97 0.73
CA PRO A 147 -2.14 9.08 1.51
C PRO A 147 -2.06 8.84 3.02
N PHE A 148 -2.01 9.92 3.82
CA PHE A 148 -1.87 9.84 5.28
C PHE A 148 -3.22 9.72 5.97
N ASP A 149 -4.18 10.57 5.59
CA ASP A 149 -5.52 10.58 6.14
C ASP A 149 -6.53 9.85 5.25
N THR A 150 -7.68 9.56 5.83
CA THR A 150 -8.74 8.83 5.15
C THR A 150 -9.79 9.74 4.50
N TRP A 151 -9.70 11.07 4.62
CA TRP A 151 -10.77 11.96 4.16
C TRP A 151 -11.01 11.86 2.65
N SER A 152 -9.93 11.79 1.86
CA SER A 152 -10.01 11.63 0.41
C SER A 152 -10.20 10.17 -0.06
N VAL A 153 -10.29 9.20 0.87
CA VAL A 153 -10.36 7.77 0.57
C VAL A 153 -11.82 7.32 0.48
N GLU A 154 -12.19 6.65 -0.61
CA GLU A 154 -13.50 6.02 -0.79
C GLU A 154 -13.57 4.64 -0.13
N ARG A 155 -12.53 3.83 -0.33
CA ARG A 155 -12.40 2.50 0.25
C ARG A 155 -10.95 2.03 0.24
N ILE A 156 -10.67 1.03 1.04
CA ILE A 156 -9.40 0.30 1.04
C ILE A 156 -9.71 -1.14 0.67
N GLU A 157 -9.01 -1.65 -0.34
CA GLU A 157 -9.11 -3.03 -0.80
C GLU A 157 -7.85 -3.78 -0.39
N VAL A 158 -7.99 -4.93 0.24
CA VAL A 158 -6.88 -5.77 0.71
C VAL A 158 -6.94 -7.11 0.00
N LEU A 159 -6.01 -7.35 -0.90
CA LEU A 159 -5.76 -8.65 -1.52
C LEU A 159 -4.65 -9.35 -0.74
N ARG A 160 -4.90 -10.55 -0.24
CA ARG A 160 -3.96 -11.31 0.59
C ARG A 160 -3.23 -12.36 -0.23
N GLY A 161 -1.92 -12.50 0.04
CA GLY A 161 -1.04 -13.44 -0.65
C GLY A 161 -0.49 -12.92 -1.98
N PRO A 162 0.20 -13.77 -2.74
CA PRO A 162 0.94 -13.39 -3.94
C PRO A 162 0.07 -12.75 -5.02
N ALA A 163 0.42 -11.53 -5.42
CA ALA A 163 -0.31 -10.75 -6.41
C ALA A 163 0.58 -10.22 -7.56
N SER A 164 1.79 -10.77 -7.70
CA SER A 164 2.75 -10.29 -8.70
C SER A 164 2.26 -10.45 -10.14
N VAL A 165 1.35 -11.38 -10.40
CA VAL A 165 0.73 -11.53 -11.73
C VAL A 165 -0.07 -10.31 -12.17
N ILE A 166 -0.55 -9.49 -11.22
CA ILE A 166 -1.32 -8.29 -11.52
C ILE A 166 -0.44 -7.05 -11.41
N TYR A 167 0.39 -6.96 -10.35
CA TYR A 167 1.07 -5.72 -9.96
C TYR A 167 2.60 -5.76 -10.05
N GLY A 168 3.19 -6.89 -10.45
CA GLY A 168 4.64 -7.08 -10.51
C GLY A 168 5.25 -7.47 -9.16
N ASP A 169 6.56 -7.32 -9.05
CA ASP A 169 7.37 -7.70 -7.90
C ASP A 169 6.95 -6.98 -6.59
N GLY A 170 7.18 -7.62 -5.44
CA GLY A 170 6.97 -7.01 -4.12
C GLY A 170 5.57 -7.23 -3.50
N ALA A 171 4.90 -8.32 -3.85
CA ALA A 171 3.55 -8.62 -3.40
C ALA A 171 3.36 -10.06 -2.90
N ILE A 172 4.36 -10.67 -2.25
CA ILE A 172 4.23 -12.05 -1.72
C ILE A 172 3.26 -12.10 -0.54
N GLY A 173 3.31 -11.12 0.36
CA GLY A 173 2.40 -11.04 1.52
C GLY A 173 1.02 -10.49 1.19
N GLY A 174 0.91 -9.71 0.12
CA GLY A 174 -0.35 -9.12 -0.32
C GLY A 174 -0.24 -7.70 -0.86
N VAL A 175 -1.40 -7.15 -1.18
CA VAL A 175 -1.56 -5.80 -1.73
C VAL A 175 -2.63 -5.04 -0.96
N VAL A 176 -2.35 -3.78 -0.64
CA VAL A 176 -3.30 -2.83 -0.09
C VAL A 176 -3.52 -1.71 -1.09
N ASN A 177 -4.70 -1.64 -1.68
CA ASN A 177 -5.09 -0.62 -2.63
C ASN A 177 -5.97 0.44 -1.95
N ILE A 178 -5.50 1.68 -1.98
CA ILE A 178 -6.22 2.83 -1.45
C ILE A 178 -6.92 3.52 -2.61
N VAL A 179 -8.24 3.41 -2.66
CA VAL A 179 -9.06 3.97 -3.73
C VAL A 179 -9.58 5.35 -3.31
N PRO A 180 -9.21 6.44 -4.01
CA PRO A 180 -9.68 7.77 -3.69
C PRO A 180 -11.14 7.97 -4.08
N ARG A 181 -11.79 8.94 -3.45
CA ARG A 181 -13.12 9.43 -3.84
C ARG A 181 -13.07 10.00 -5.27
N LYS A 182 -14.05 9.63 -6.11
CA LYS A 182 -14.13 10.04 -7.53
C LYS A 182 -15.19 11.11 -7.74
N PRO A 183 -15.10 11.91 -8.82
CA PRO A 183 -16.19 12.81 -9.25
C PRO A 183 -17.52 12.07 -9.35
N ARG A 184 -18.62 12.77 -9.04
CA ARG A 184 -19.98 12.25 -9.14
C ARG A 184 -20.75 13.10 -10.14
N HIS A 185 -21.54 12.45 -10.98
CA HIS A 185 -22.56 13.14 -11.76
C HIS A 185 -23.79 13.45 -10.89
N GLY A 186 -24.42 14.59 -11.12
CA GLY A 186 -25.61 15.04 -10.41
C GLY A 186 -25.40 16.39 -9.70
N PRO A 187 -26.30 16.75 -8.78
CA PRO A 187 -26.21 18.01 -8.03
C PRO A 187 -24.89 18.14 -7.28
N ILE A 188 -24.44 19.37 -7.09
CA ILE A 188 -23.25 19.66 -6.28
C ILE A 188 -23.58 19.37 -4.82
N GLU A 189 -22.84 18.43 -4.24
CA GLU A 189 -22.89 18.08 -2.82
C GLU A 189 -21.64 18.58 -2.13
N ASN A 190 -21.82 19.15 -0.93
CA ASN A 190 -20.72 19.62 -0.09
C ASN A 190 -20.76 18.92 1.26
N GLU A 191 -19.61 18.50 1.77
CA GLU A 191 -19.47 17.89 3.08
C GLU A 191 -18.38 18.62 3.85
N ILE A 192 -18.66 18.95 5.12
CA ILE A 192 -17.69 19.55 6.03
C ILE A 192 -17.60 18.64 7.26
N GLN A 193 -16.39 18.28 7.64
CA GLN A 193 -16.10 17.58 8.87
C GLN A 193 -15.19 18.40 9.74
N ALA A 194 -15.56 18.60 11.01
CA ALA A 194 -14.69 19.19 12.02
C ALA A 194 -14.66 18.27 13.24
N GLY A 195 -13.49 18.16 13.85
CA GLY A 195 -13.29 17.34 15.03
C GLY A 195 -12.26 17.94 15.97
N ILE A 196 -12.50 17.77 17.28
CA ILE A 196 -11.55 18.10 18.34
C ILE A 196 -11.40 16.89 19.26
N GLY A 197 -10.25 16.76 19.89
CA GLY A 197 -9.96 15.64 20.77
C GLY A 197 -8.93 15.99 21.83
N THR A 198 -8.62 15.01 22.64
CA THR A 198 -7.53 15.11 23.63
C THR A 198 -6.18 15.34 22.96
N ARG A 199 -5.19 15.82 23.72
CA ARG A 199 -3.83 16.10 23.23
C ARG A 199 -3.81 17.09 22.06
N ASP A 200 -4.58 18.18 22.20
CA ASP A 200 -4.74 19.24 21.19
C ASP A 200 -5.05 18.70 19.76
N THR A 201 -5.75 17.57 19.70
CA THR A 201 -6.16 16.99 18.43
C THR A 201 -7.24 17.85 17.80
N ALA A 202 -7.03 18.27 16.56
CA ALA A 202 -8.02 18.98 15.76
C ALA A 202 -7.98 18.48 14.31
N ARG A 203 -9.16 18.43 13.69
CA ARG A 203 -9.37 18.00 12.31
C ARG A 203 -10.31 18.93 11.59
N LEU A 204 -10.02 19.15 10.31
CA LEU A 204 -10.94 19.81 9.38
C LEU A 204 -10.89 19.07 8.05
N GLY A 205 -12.05 18.72 7.51
CA GLY A 205 -12.22 18.13 6.19
C GLY A 205 -13.27 18.89 5.40
N LEU A 206 -13.01 19.15 4.13
CA LEU A 206 -13.93 19.75 3.18
C LEU A 206 -14.00 18.85 1.94
N ASP A 207 -15.20 18.58 1.45
CA ASP A 207 -15.43 17.82 0.23
C ASP A 207 -16.50 18.53 -0.60
N SER A 208 -16.27 18.62 -1.91
CA SER A 208 -17.26 19.13 -2.87
C SER A 208 -17.19 18.31 -4.14
N SER A 209 -18.33 17.83 -4.62
CA SER A 209 -18.42 17.03 -5.84
C SER A 209 -19.77 17.23 -6.52
N GLY A 210 -19.79 17.23 -7.86
CA GLY A 210 -21.00 17.32 -8.67
C GLY A 210 -20.70 17.59 -10.13
N SER A 211 -21.75 17.76 -10.93
CA SER A 211 -21.64 18.11 -12.35
C SER A 211 -21.41 19.60 -12.53
N LEU A 212 -20.44 19.95 -13.38
CA LEU A 212 -20.24 21.30 -13.90
C LEU A 212 -21.02 21.50 -15.22
N SER A 213 -21.25 20.41 -15.95
CA SER A 213 -22.10 20.33 -17.14
C SER A 213 -22.62 18.90 -17.29
N ASP A 214 -23.40 18.63 -18.34
CA ASP A 214 -23.91 17.28 -18.64
C ASP A 214 -22.78 16.24 -18.86
N THR A 215 -21.61 16.70 -19.30
CA THR A 215 -20.46 15.83 -19.62
C THR A 215 -19.25 16.02 -18.69
N LEU A 216 -19.26 17.03 -17.83
CA LEU A 216 -18.11 17.34 -16.97
C LEU A 216 -18.52 17.32 -15.50
N SER A 217 -17.84 16.51 -14.73
CA SER A 217 -17.99 16.45 -13.27
C SER A 217 -16.66 16.69 -12.56
N TYR A 218 -16.73 17.10 -11.30
CA TYR A 218 -15.56 17.37 -10.48
C TYR A 218 -15.67 16.80 -9.08
N ARG A 219 -14.54 16.66 -8.42
CA ARG A 219 -14.42 16.49 -6.97
C ARG A 219 -13.20 17.22 -6.44
N VAL A 220 -13.35 17.86 -5.30
CA VAL A 220 -12.28 18.51 -4.56
C VAL A 220 -12.39 18.10 -3.08
N ASN A 221 -11.30 17.60 -2.52
CA ASN A 221 -11.15 17.29 -1.11
C ASN A 221 -10.00 18.10 -0.52
N LEU A 222 -10.21 18.65 0.66
CA LEU A 222 -9.19 19.28 1.49
C LEU A 222 -9.29 18.73 2.89
N SER A 223 -8.17 18.40 3.50
CA SER A 223 -8.13 18.01 4.91
C SER A 223 -6.88 18.54 5.60
N GLY A 224 -7.01 18.73 6.91
CA GLY A 224 -5.90 19.07 7.78
C GLY A 224 -6.11 18.50 9.18
N ASN A 225 -5.05 17.95 9.75
CA ASN A 225 -5.05 17.34 11.07
C ASN A 225 -3.86 17.84 11.88
N ARG A 226 -4.04 17.97 13.19
CA ARG A 226 -2.97 18.19 14.16
C ARG A 226 -3.23 17.40 15.43
N SER A 227 -2.16 17.03 16.16
CA SER A 227 -2.24 16.41 17.49
C SER A 227 -0.88 16.52 18.19
N ASP A 228 -0.90 16.65 19.53
CA ASP A 228 0.31 16.53 20.34
C ASP A 228 0.70 15.07 20.59
N ASN A 229 -0.20 14.14 20.24
CA ASN A 229 0.01 12.70 20.39
C ASN A 229 0.29 12.28 21.84
N TRP A 230 0.90 11.10 22.05
CA TRP A 230 1.04 10.44 23.34
C TRP A 230 2.45 10.54 23.94
N VAL A 231 3.42 11.03 23.21
CA VAL A 231 4.82 11.14 23.64
C VAL A 231 5.20 12.60 23.89
N ASP A 232 6.08 12.87 24.82
CA ASP A 232 6.63 14.21 25.07
C ASP A 232 7.18 14.82 23.77
N ARG A 233 6.82 16.08 23.46
CA ARG A 233 7.20 16.77 22.21
C ARG A 233 6.78 15.99 20.97
N GLY A 234 5.59 15.40 21.00
CA GLY A 234 5.07 14.51 19.98
C GLY A 234 4.21 15.20 18.91
N GLU A 235 4.28 16.51 18.75
CA GLU A 235 3.41 17.26 17.84
C GLU A 235 3.49 16.74 16.41
N SER A 236 2.36 16.48 15.83
CA SER A 236 2.19 16.10 14.44
C SER A 236 1.16 16.98 13.74
N ARG A 237 1.32 17.12 12.43
CA ARG A 237 0.34 17.77 11.55
C ARG A 237 0.45 17.23 10.13
N ASP A 238 -0.68 17.17 9.47
CA ASP A 238 -0.75 16.86 8.06
C ASP A 238 -1.80 17.73 7.36
N ALA A 239 -1.67 17.84 6.05
CA ALA A 239 -2.63 18.47 5.17
C ALA A 239 -2.66 17.72 3.84
N THR A 240 -3.85 17.49 3.31
CA THR A 240 -4.05 16.80 2.05
C THR A 240 -4.99 17.59 1.15
N PHE A 241 -4.63 17.71 -0.11
CA PHE A 241 -5.48 18.14 -1.20
C PHE A 241 -5.67 16.96 -2.17
N SER A 242 -6.87 16.74 -2.66
CA SER A 242 -7.15 15.83 -3.77
C SER A 242 -8.20 16.46 -4.67
N GLY A 243 -7.89 16.62 -5.95
CA GLY A 243 -8.80 17.17 -6.96
C GLY A 243 -8.88 16.27 -8.17
N ALA A 244 -10.08 16.13 -8.75
CA ALA A 244 -10.30 15.40 -9.98
C ALA A 244 -11.37 16.07 -10.85
N LEU A 245 -11.14 16.03 -12.17
CA LEU A 245 -12.10 16.38 -13.21
C LEU A 245 -12.33 15.13 -14.05
N GLN A 246 -13.59 14.81 -14.32
CA GLN A 246 -13.98 13.72 -15.20
C GLN A 246 -14.82 14.26 -16.32
N TRP A 247 -14.40 14.00 -17.55
CA TRP A 247 -15.04 14.43 -18.77
C TRP A 247 -15.48 13.23 -19.59
N GLU A 248 -16.78 13.12 -19.81
CA GLU A 248 -17.39 12.15 -20.73
C GLU A 248 -17.28 12.74 -22.15
N ALA A 249 -16.11 12.52 -22.79
CA ALA A 249 -15.77 13.13 -24.08
C ALA A 249 -16.68 12.63 -25.21
N THR A 250 -17.08 11.36 -25.14
CA THR A 250 -18.12 10.74 -25.96
C THR A 250 -18.95 9.78 -25.10
N ARG A 251 -19.93 9.10 -25.67
CA ARG A 251 -20.70 8.06 -24.97
C ARG A 251 -19.81 6.90 -24.51
N ASP A 252 -18.72 6.64 -25.25
CA ASP A 252 -17.85 5.49 -25.07
C ASP A 252 -16.49 5.85 -24.48
N LEU A 253 -16.15 7.16 -24.32
CA LEU A 253 -14.85 7.63 -23.85
C LEU A 253 -15.00 8.58 -22.66
N SER A 254 -14.47 8.17 -21.54
CA SER A 254 -14.33 8.99 -20.33
C SER A 254 -12.86 9.29 -20.05
N LEU A 255 -12.55 10.55 -19.76
CA LEU A 255 -11.22 11.03 -19.41
C LEU A 255 -11.26 11.63 -18.00
N LYS A 256 -10.38 11.16 -17.11
CA LYS A 256 -10.25 11.68 -15.76
C LYS A 256 -8.84 12.24 -15.54
N LEU A 257 -8.75 13.53 -15.23
CA LEU A 257 -7.53 14.16 -14.73
C LEU A 257 -7.63 14.32 -13.22
N SER A 258 -6.66 13.80 -12.50
CA SER A 258 -6.60 13.93 -11.03
C SER A 258 -5.23 14.43 -10.56
N HIS A 259 -5.24 15.20 -9.48
CA HIS A 259 -4.04 15.65 -8.77
C HIS A 259 -4.26 15.55 -7.27
N ALA A 260 -3.28 14.97 -6.57
CA ALA A 260 -3.27 14.93 -5.12
C ALA A 260 -1.93 15.46 -4.58
N TYR A 261 -2.00 16.18 -3.47
CA TYR A 261 -0.85 16.70 -2.74
C TYR A 261 -1.02 16.38 -1.26
N GLY A 262 0.05 15.85 -0.65
CA GLY A 262 0.11 15.57 0.78
C GLY A 262 1.33 16.22 1.42
N TYR A 263 1.10 16.89 2.54
CA TYR A 263 2.15 17.35 3.46
C TYR A 263 1.97 16.66 4.80
N GLN A 264 3.04 16.07 5.33
CA GLN A 264 3.01 15.45 6.65
C GLN A 264 4.25 15.84 7.46
N LYS A 265 4.02 16.24 8.71
CA LYS A 265 5.00 16.33 9.78
C LYS A 265 4.56 15.35 10.87
N PRO A 266 5.02 14.07 10.85
CA PRO A 266 4.72 13.13 11.92
C PRO A 266 5.48 13.49 13.20
N MET A 267 5.19 12.79 14.30
CA MET A 267 5.97 12.89 15.55
C MET A 267 7.46 12.70 15.26
N ALA A 268 8.30 13.60 15.75
CA ALA A 268 9.75 13.43 15.74
C ALA A 268 10.18 12.48 16.88
N TYR A 269 9.73 11.23 16.80
CA TYR A 269 9.92 10.19 17.80
C TYR A 269 10.59 8.97 17.17
N PHE A 270 11.64 8.45 17.81
CA PHE A 270 12.45 7.35 17.28
C PHE A 270 12.40 6.08 18.13
N GLY A 271 11.45 5.94 19.01
CA GLY A 271 11.23 4.76 19.84
C GLY A 271 11.66 4.95 21.30
N THR A 272 11.39 3.93 22.10
CA THR A 272 11.73 3.87 23.53
C THR A 272 12.91 2.92 23.73
N PRO A 273 13.98 3.33 24.43
CA PRO A 273 15.10 2.44 24.74
C PRO A 273 14.67 1.30 25.69
N LEU A 274 15.35 0.17 25.58
CA LEU A 274 15.27 -0.89 26.56
C LEU A 274 16.25 -0.59 27.69
N VAL A 275 15.83 -0.79 28.93
CA VAL A 275 16.68 -0.73 30.12
C VAL A 275 16.84 -2.16 30.64
N GLU A 276 18.07 -2.67 30.66
CA GLU A 276 18.36 -4.06 31.03
C GLU A 276 17.52 -5.08 30.25
N ASP A 277 17.45 -4.86 28.91
CA ASP A 277 16.66 -5.68 27.95
C ASP A 277 15.14 -5.69 28.23
N ARG A 278 14.62 -4.73 29.02
CA ARG A 278 13.21 -4.62 29.38
C ARG A 278 12.59 -3.32 28.90
N GLN A 279 11.38 -3.41 28.43
CA GLN A 279 10.54 -2.24 28.18
C GLN A 279 9.90 -1.79 29.49
N LEU A 280 10.28 -0.60 29.96
CA LEU A 280 9.71 -0.01 31.18
C LEU A 280 8.51 0.89 30.83
N GLY A 281 7.37 0.68 31.49
CA GLY A 281 6.16 1.48 31.30
C GLY A 281 6.37 2.97 31.59
N ALA A 282 7.20 3.30 32.58
CA ALA A 282 7.55 4.68 32.94
C ALA A 282 8.27 5.46 31.81
N LEU A 283 8.89 4.77 30.85
CA LEU A 283 9.60 5.40 29.73
C LEU A 283 8.72 5.57 28.50
N ARG A 284 7.52 5.06 28.51
CA ARG A 284 6.64 5.00 27.35
C ARG A 284 6.38 6.36 26.70
N GLU A 285 6.14 7.38 27.50
CA GLU A 285 5.80 8.72 27.03
C GLU A 285 7.02 9.62 26.84
N LYS A 286 8.22 9.13 27.17
CA LYS A 286 9.48 9.88 27.04
C LYS A 286 9.97 9.94 25.60
N ASN A 287 10.49 11.11 25.20
CA ASN A 287 11.09 11.32 23.89
C ASN A 287 12.57 11.63 24.02
N TYR A 288 13.39 10.72 23.57
CA TYR A 288 14.86 10.80 23.65
C TYR A 288 15.48 11.54 22.46
N ASN A 289 14.67 11.99 21.49
CA ASN A 289 15.16 12.71 20.33
C ASN A 289 15.62 14.14 20.68
N VAL A 290 16.44 14.70 19.80
CA VAL A 290 16.95 16.09 19.89
C VAL A 290 15.83 17.10 19.73
N ARG A 291 16.05 18.34 20.24
CA ARG A 291 15.05 19.43 20.20
C ARG A 291 14.71 19.86 18.77
N ASP A 292 15.70 19.90 17.90
CA ASP A 292 15.57 20.27 16.49
C ASP A 292 15.37 19.07 15.57
N GLY A 293 14.99 17.90 16.14
CA GLY A 293 14.53 16.75 15.40
C GLY A 293 13.35 17.11 14.50
N ALA A 294 13.38 16.64 13.28
CA ALA A 294 12.36 16.98 12.30
C ALA A 294 12.14 15.85 11.30
N ILE A 295 10.88 15.61 10.99
CA ILE A 295 10.46 14.68 9.93
C ILE A 295 9.43 15.41 9.09
N ARG A 296 9.60 15.42 7.76
CA ARG A 296 8.68 16.07 6.83
C ARG A 296 8.58 15.27 5.54
N TYR A 297 7.32 15.07 5.07
CA TYR A 297 7.03 14.46 3.78
C TYR A 297 6.20 15.40 2.93
N ARG A 298 6.45 15.38 1.62
CA ARG A 298 5.69 16.10 0.60
C ARG A 298 5.53 15.16 -0.57
N ASP A 299 4.30 14.74 -0.81
CA ASP A 299 3.95 13.80 -1.85
C ASP A 299 3.03 14.48 -2.87
N GLN A 300 3.26 14.21 -4.15
CA GLN A 300 2.45 14.70 -5.27
C GLN A 300 2.12 13.52 -6.16
N TRP A 301 0.88 13.44 -6.59
CA TRP A 301 0.37 12.43 -7.49
C TRP A 301 -0.48 13.08 -8.57
N THR A 302 -0.12 12.93 -9.83
CA THR A 302 -0.89 13.41 -10.98
C THR A 302 -1.17 12.25 -11.92
N GLU A 303 -2.40 12.11 -12.37
CA GLU A 303 -2.83 11.02 -13.23
C GLU A 303 -3.82 11.52 -14.27
N LEU A 304 -3.63 11.06 -15.51
CA LEU A 304 -4.61 11.10 -16.58
C LEU A 304 -5.05 9.66 -16.87
N ASP A 305 -6.33 9.38 -16.68
CA ASP A 305 -6.96 8.08 -16.86
C ASP A 305 -7.98 8.18 -18.01
N ALA A 306 -7.81 7.36 -19.03
CA ALA A 306 -8.72 7.23 -20.16
C ALA A 306 -9.38 5.85 -20.11
N LEU A 307 -10.69 5.84 -20.09
CA LEU A 307 -11.54 4.65 -20.17
C LEU A 307 -12.36 4.70 -21.44
N TRP A 308 -12.16 3.73 -22.32
CA TRP A 308 -12.85 3.62 -23.58
C TRP A 308 -13.56 2.28 -23.70
N THR A 309 -14.87 2.32 -23.97
CA THR A 309 -15.74 1.16 -24.14
C THR A 309 -16.30 1.15 -25.55
N PRO A 310 -15.50 0.77 -26.58
CA PRO A 310 -15.89 0.87 -28.01
C PRO A 310 -17.14 0.07 -28.36
N ASN A 311 -17.47 -0.94 -27.57
CA ASN A 311 -18.66 -1.76 -27.66
C ASN A 311 -18.92 -2.47 -26.31
N GLU A 312 -20.01 -3.21 -26.20
CA GLU A 312 -20.44 -3.89 -24.97
C GLU A 312 -19.46 -4.99 -24.48
N SER A 313 -18.63 -5.51 -25.38
CA SER A 313 -17.71 -6.62 -25.09
C SER A 313 -16.25 -6.21 -24.94
N ALA A 314 -15.92 -4.93 -25.07
CA ALA A 314 -14.55 -4.46 -24.99
C ALA A 314 -14.40 -3.23 -24.12
N THR A 315 -13.42 -3.26 -23.22
CA THR A 315 -13.04 -2.13 -22.38
C THR A 315 -11.54 -1.90 -22.49
N VAL A 316 -11.13 -0.69 -22.84
CA VAL A 316 -9.72 -0.28 -22.92
C VAL A 316 -9.48 0.79 -21.88
N ARG A 317 -8.45 0.65 -21.08
CA ARG A 317 -8.03 1.65 -20.10
C ARG A 317 -6.57 2.00 -20.28
N ALA A 318 -6.26 3.29 -20.31
CA ALA A 318 -4.90 3.79 -20.35
C ALA A 318 -4.69 4.85 -19.28
N ARG A 319 -3.58 4.76 -18.52
CA ARG A 319 -3.30 5.64 -17.38
C ARG A 319 -1.87 6.14 -17.48
N LEU A 320 -1.72 7.44 -17.63
CA LEU A 320 -0.44 8.15 -17.54
C LEU A 320 -0.34 8.81 -16.17
N TYR A 321 0.75 8.56 -15.46
CA TYR A 321 0.91 9.09 -14.12
C TYR A 321 2.30 9.66 -13.84
N HIS A 322 2.35 10.64 -12.95
CA HIS A 322 3.58 11.21 -12.41
C HIS A 322 3.46 11.35 -10.90
N VAL A 323 4.45 10.81 -10.19
CA VAL A 323 4.55 10.86 -8.72
C VAL A 323 5.87 11.53 -8.35
N ARG A 324 5.81 12.41 -7.35
CA ARG A 324 7.01 12.94 -6.70
C ARG A 324 6.85 12.85 -5.19
N SER A 325 7.86 12.32 -4.51
CA SER A 325 7.94 12.25 -3.06
C SER A 325 9.25 12.88 -2.58
N LYS A 326 9.14 13.84 -1.67
CA LYS A 326 10.27 14.40 -0.95
C LYS A 326 10.16 14.10 0.52
N ARG A 327 11.27 13.69 1.11
CA ARG A 327 11.36 13.35 2.53
C ARG A 327 12.60 13.96 3.12
N ASP A 328 12.40 14.63 4.24
CA ASP A 328 13.47 15.22 5.01
C ASP A 328 13.33 14.78 6.46
N TRP A 329 14.39 14.24 7.07
CA TRP A 329 14.40 14.01 8.50
C TRP A 329 15.77 14.24 9.13
N ARG A 330 15.74 14.60 10.40
CA ARG A 330 16.89 14.83 11.27
C ARG A 330 16.56 14.31 12.65
N ASN A 331 17.31 13.33 13.14
CA ASN A 331 17.04 12.65 14.39
C ASN A 331 18.34 12.14 15.02
N ALA A 332 18.31 11.90 16.34
CA ALA A 332 19.18 10.92 16.97
C ALA A 332 18.47 9.55 16.86
N GLU A 333 19.08 8.57 16.22
CA GLU A 333 18.38 7.33 15.83
C GLU A 333 18.75 6.10 16.66
N ARG A 334 19.73 6.21 17.53
CA ARG A 334 20.15 5.11 18.39
C ARG A 334 20.14 5.52 19.85
N TYR A 335 19.42 4.75 20.67
CA TYR A 335 19.27 4.90 22.10
C TYR A 335 19.71 3.60 22.78
N VAL A 336 20.77 3.64 23.57
CA VAL A 336 21.30 2.46 24.27
C VAL A 336 21.45 2.78 25.75
N TYR A 337 20.83 1.98 26.62
CA TYR A 337 21.05 2.08 28.06
C TYR A 337 22.45 1.66 28.39
N ASN A 338 23.15 2.49 29.15
CA ASN A 338 24.50 2.23 29.66
C ASN A 338 24.44 1.90 31.15
N PRO A 339 24.59 0.62 31.53
CA PRO A 339 24.45 0.22 32.93
C PRO A 339 25.53 0.82 33.83
N ALA A 340 26.69 1.20 33.30
CA ALA A 340 27.75 1.81 34.10
C ALA A 340 27.44 3.24 34.53
N SER A 341 26.74 4.01 33.72
CA SER A 341 26.34 5.39 34.01
C SER A 341 24.89 5.53 34.44
N GLY A 342 24.05 4.55 34.18
CA GLY A 342 22.59 4.63 34.37
C GLY A 342 21.88 5.53 33.36
N LEU A 343 22.56 5.98 32.31
CA LEU A 343 22.05 6.91 31.31
C LEU A 343 21.72 6.22 29.99
N ILE A 344 20.98 6.90 29.12
CA ILE A 344 20.75 6.51 27.72
C ILE A 344 21.77 7.22 26.84
N ASP A 345 22.70 6.47 26.26
CA ASP A 345 23.61 6.96 25.23
C ASP A 345 22.84 7.18 23.91
N ARG A 346 23.05 8.34 23.27
CA ARG A 346 22.44 8.71 22.01
C ARG A 346 23.50 8.85 20.93
N SER A 347 23.35 8.09 19.84
CA SER A 347 24.26 8.13 18.69
C SER A 347 23.49 8.06 17.39
N ASP A 348 24.22 7.94 16.28
CA ASP A 348 23.66 7.91 14.93
C ASP A 348 22.77 9.13 14.69
N ASN A 349 23.35 10.34 14.92
CA ASN A 349 22.69 11.57 14.57
C ASN A 349 22.57 11.65 13.04
N THR A 350 21.36 11.37 12.57
CA THR A 350 21.05 11.11 11.16
C THR A 350 20.33 12.31 10.55
N GLU A 351 20.89 12.87 9.50
CA GLU A 351 20.17 13.79 8.62
C GLU A 351 20.09 13.25 7.21
N ILE A 352 18.86 13.13 6.68
CA ILE A 352 18.58 12.50 5.41
C ILE A 352 17.62 13.36 4.59
N HIS A 353 17.90 13.46 3.28
CA HIS A 353 17.00 14.01 2.28
C HIS A 353 16.80 13.02 1.14
N HIS A 354 15.56 12.77 0.79
CA HIS A 354 15.15 11.97 -0.36
C HIS A 354 14.39 12.82 -1.37
N ASP A 355 14.73 12.69 -2.65
CA ASP A 355 13.90 13.16 -3.78
C ASP A 355 13.65 11.96 -4.70
N GLN A 356 12.40 11.52 -4.73
CA GLN A 356 11.95 10.40 -5.55
C GLN A 356 10.98 10.91 -6.60
N LYS A 357 11.10 10.40 -7.83
CA LYS A 357 10.18 10.66 -8.93
C LYS A 357 9.85 9.35 -9.63
N GLN A 358 8.62 9.26 -10.11
CA GLN A 358 8.15 8.12 -10.89
C GLN A 358 7.22 8.64 -11.97
N THR A 359 7.43 8.19 -13.21
CA THR A 359 6.54 8.49 -14.35
C THR A 359 6.27 7.18 -15.06
N GLY A 360 5.01 6.88 -15.34
CA GLY A 360 4.66 5.63 -15.98
C GLY A 360 3.40 5.73 -16.81
N LEU A 361 3.25 4.76 -17.70
CA LEU A 361 2.08 4.50 -18.52
C LEU A 361 1.70 3.03 -18.32
N THR A 362 0.45 2.79 -17.94
CA THR A 362 -0.14 1.44 -17.96
C THR A 362 -1.33 1.44 -18.89
N ALA A 363 -1.47 0.42 -19.70
CA ALA A 363 -2.64 0.25 -20.54
C ALA A 363 -3.08 -1.22 -20.58
N SER A 364 -4.38 -1.44 -20.59
CA SER A 364 -4.98 -2.76 -20.69
C SER A 364 -6.24 -2.73 -21.55
N ALA A 365 -6.51 -3.86 -22.19
CA ALA A 365 -7.76 -4.13 -22.86
C ALA A 365 -8.37 -5.40 -22.29
N ALA A 366 -9.65 -5.34 -21.96
CA ALA A 366 -10.43 -6.49 -21.51
C ALA A 366 -11.55 -6.75 -22.53
N PHE A 367 -11.80 -8.03 -22.76
CA PHE A 367 -12.78 -8.52 -23.75
C PHE A 367 -13.68 -9.56 -23.09
N GLU A 368 -14.97 -9.44 -23.33
CA GLU A 368 -15.96 -10.42 -22.92
C GLU A 368 -16.55 -11.08 -24.17
N GLY A 369 -16.69 -12.41 -24.14
CA GLY A 369 -17.18 -13.16 -25.29
C GLY A 369 -17.27 -14.65 -25.02
N ASN A 370 -17.05 -15.45 -26.05
CA ASN A 370 -17.07 -16.89 -25.96
C ASN A 370 -15.81 -17.49 -26.60
N LEU A 371 -15.20 -18.46 -25.93
CA LEU A 371 -14.18 -19.33 -26.50
C LEU A 371 -14.85 -20.65 -26.91
N GLY A 372 -15.18 -20.77 -28.20
CA GLY A 372 -16.08 -21.82 -28.68
C GLY A 372 -17.49 -21.65 -28.10
N ALA A 373 -17.97 -22.62 -27.32
CA ALA A 373 -19.27 -22.57 -26.66
C ALA A 373 -19.22 -22.06 -25.20
N LEU A 374 -18.04 -21.74 -24.69
CA LEU A 374 -17.83 -21.40 -23.28
C LEU A 374 -17.70 -19.89 -23.11
N PRO A 375 -18.47 -19.24 -22.20
CA PRO A 375 -18.27 -17.84 -21.87
C PRO A 375 -16.86 -17.56 -21.36
N ASN A 376 -16.24 -16.52 -21.91
CA ASN A 376 -14.85 -16.17 -21.67
C ASN A 376 -14.70 -14.67 -21.41
N ALA A 377 -13.82 -14.31 -20.49
CA ALA A 377 -13.35 -12.93 -20.29
C ALA A 377 -11.82 -12.95 -20.32
N PHE A 378 -11.24 -12.16 -21.21
CA PHE A 378 -9.79 -12.09 -21.43
C PHE A 378 -9.28 -10.67 -21.29
N SER A 379 -8.15 -10.48 -20.64
CA SER A 379 -7.47 -9.18 -20.61
C SER A 379 -6.00 -9.31 -20.98
N VAL A 380 -5.48 -8.26 -21.63
CA VAL A 380 -4.07 -8.10 -21.95
C VAL A 380 -3.65 -6.66 -21.73
N GLY A 381 -2.41 -6.46 -21.30
CA GLY A 381 -1.93 -5.11 -21.07
C GLY A 381 -0.44 -5.03 -20.88
N PHE A 382 0.03 -3.80 -20.74
CA PHE A 382 1.44 -3.51 -20.48
C PHE A 382 1.58 -2.39 -19.44
N ASP A 383 2.74 -2.36 -18.82
CA ASP A 383 3.17 -1.32 -17.87
C ASP A 383 4.59 -0.89 -18.25
N VAL A 384 4.82 0.43 -18.30
CA VAL A 384 6.15 1.02 -18.48
C VAL A 384 6.32 2.13 -17.48
N ASN A 385 7.37 2.07 -16.66
CA ASN A 385 7.66 3.17 -15.76
C ASN A 385 9.15 3.44 -15.62
N ARG A 386 9.47 4.70 -15.36
CA ARG A 386 10.78 5.17 -14.97
C ARG A 386 10.70 5.81 -13.61
N SER A 387 11.52 5.33 -12.70
CA SER A 387 11.67 5.85 -11.35
C SER A 387 13.08 6.35 -11.09
N SER A 388 13.24 7.40 -10.32
CA SER A 388 14.53 7.89 -9.82
C SER A 388 14.46 8.21 -8.35
N PHE A 389 15.55 7.94 -7.63
CA PHE A 389 15.67 8.17 -6.20
C PHE A 389 17.06 8.72 -5.87
N GLN A 390 17.10 9.93 -5.33
CA GLN A 390 18.33 10.52 -4.81
C GLN A 390 18.32 10.45 -3.30
N HIS A 391 19.39 9.90 -2.73
CA HIS A 391 19.64 9.82 -1.31
C HIS A 391 20.79 10.76 -0.93
N SER A 392 20.54 11.60 0.08
CA SER A 392 21.53 12.46 0.69
C SER A 392 21.58 12.19 2.18
N ASN A 393 22.76 12.06 2.78
CA ASN A 393 22.92 11.87 4.22
C ASN A 393 24.26 12.39 4.75
N ASN A 394 24.36 12.41 6.07
CA ASN A 394 25.57 12.73 6.82
C ASN A 394 26.35 11.48 7.29
N THR A 395 26.14 10.31 6.66
CA THR A 395 26.75 9.02 7.02
C THR A 395 26.48 8.53 8.45
N TYR A 396 25.38 9.01 9.08
CA TYR A 396 24.92 8.60 10.41
C TYR A 396 25.97 8.82 11.51
N THR A 397 26.65 9.96 11.44
CA THR A 397 27.71 10.31 12.42
C THR A 397 27.20 11.29 13.47
N GLY A 398 27.93 11.36 14.57
CA GLY A 398 27.67 12.28 15.66
C GLY A 398 26.89 11.68 16.82
N SER A 399 26.91 12.42 17.92
CA SER A 399 26.21 12.09 19.16
C SER A 399 25.67 13.38 19.78
N SER A 400 24.50 13.28 20.41
CA SER A 400 23.87 14.39 21.13
C SER A 400 24.08 14.29 22.65
N GLY A 401 24.99 13.42 23.08
CA GLY A 401 25.29 13.16 24.48
C GLY A 401 24.25 12.26 25.17
N PRO A 402 24.62 11.71 26.34
CA PRO A 402 23.75 10.86 27.13
C PRO A 402 22.65 11.66 27.82
N VAL A 403 21.55 11.00 28.18
CA VAL A 403 20.42 11.60 28.88
C VAL A 403 19.87 10.67 29.96
N ASP A 404 19.23 11.26 30.95
CA ASP A 404 18.50 10.51 31.98
C ASP A 404 17.33 9.72 31.35
N PRO A 405 17.12 8.44 31.70
CA PRO A 405 16.02 7.65 31.16
C PRO A 405 14.64 8.24 31.48
N TYR A 406 14.46 8.85 32.65
CA TYR A 406 13.17 9.33 33.17
C TYR A 406 12.92 10.81 32.92
N ASP A 407 13.99 11.61 32.71
CA ASP A 407 13.92 13.05 32.42
C ASP A 407 14.91 13.43 31.30
N PRO A 408 14.70 13.00 30.05
CA PRO A 408 15.63 13.21 28.96
C PRO A 408 15.65 14.66 28.51
N VAL A 409 16.74 15.38 28.84
CA VAL A 409 17.00 16.71 28.29
C VAL A 409 17.34 16.60 26.80
N PRO A 410 16.54 17.22 25.88
CA PRO A 410 16.63 16.90 24.45
C PRO A 410 17.97 17.26 23.80
N GLY A 411 18.63 18.38 24.20
CA GLY A 411 19.82 18.85 23.52
C GLY A 411 19.56 19.20 22.05
N TRP A 412 20.63 19.23 21.27
CA TRP A 412 20.60 19.62 19.84
C TRP A 412 21.25 18.55 18.97
N PHE A 413 20.83 18.49 17.72
CA PHE A 413 21.47 17.66 16.71
C PHE A 413 22.93 18.07 16.51
N HIS A 414 23.83 17.10 16.46
CA HIS A 414 25.21 17.32 16.13
C HIS A 414 25.72 16.24 15.18
N SER A 415 26.46 16.66 14.15
CA SER A 415 27.11 15.76 13.19
C SER A 415 28.43 16.38 12.75
N ASP A 416 29.49 15.58 12.75
CA ASP A 416 30.84 15.99 12.30
C ASP A 416 30.95 16.05 10.76
N ILE A 417 29.98 15.46 10.06
CA ILE A 417 29.98 15.36 8.61
C ILE A 417 28.72 16.05 8.04
N PRO A 418 28.86 16.91 7.01
CA PRO A 418 27.74 17.57 6.39
C PRO A 418 26.87 16.56 5.63
N THR A 419 25.59 16.90 5.49
CA THR A 419 24.63 16.15 4.68
C THR A 419 24.90 16.42 3.20
N LEU A 420 25.32 15.40 2.48
CA LEU A 420 25.68 15.49 1.05
C LEU A 420 24.87 14.48 0.22
N PRO A 421 24.59 14.78 -1.05
CA PRO A 421 24.10 13.76 -2.00
C PRO A 421 25.11 12.62 -2.10
N ARG A 422 24.65 11.40 -1.81
CA ARG A 422 25.50 10.21 -1.81
C ARG A 422 25.34 9.38 -3.07
N TYR A 423 24.10 9.13 -3.46
CA TYR A 423 23.85 8.35 -4.66
C TYR A 423 22.48 8.67 -5.29
N ARG A 424 22.39 8.33 -6.57
CA ARG A 424 21.14 8.33 -7.32
C ARG A 424 20.93 6.95 -7.93
N ASN A 425 19.78 6.36 -7.64
CA ASN A 425 19.31 5.16 -8.33
C ASN A 425 18.26 5.54 -9.36
N GLU A 426 18.33 4.93 -10.54
CA GLU A 426 17.28 4.97 -11.56
C GLU A 426 16.85 3.55 -11.89
N ALA A 427 15.54 3.34 -12.02
CA ALA A 427 14.96 2.09 -12.45
C ALA A 427 14.04 2.35 -13.65
N VAL A 428 14.21 1.58 -14.71
CA VAL A 428 13.28 1.51 -15.85
C VAL A 428 12.70 0.12 -15.86
N GLN A 429 11.36 0.05 -15.85
CA GLN A 429 10.64 -1.21 -15.77
C GLN A 429 9.62 -1.28 -16.89
N TYR A 430 9.47 -2.46 -17.48
CA TYR A 430 8.37 -2.80 -18.38
C TYR A 430 7.82 -4.16 -18.03
N ALA A 431 6.52 -4.28 -18.23
CA ALA A 431 5.83 -5.54 -18.06
C ALA A 431 4.80 -5.75 -19.16
N LEU A 432 4.58 -7.02 -19.45
CA LEU A 432 3.47 -7.50 -20.24
C LEU A 432 2.67 -8.46 -19.37
N PHE A 433 1.35 -8.34 -19.40
CA PHE A 433 0.47 -9.21 -18.62
C PHE A 433 -0.76 -9.61 -19.40
N MET A 434 -1.27 -10.78 -19.06
CA MET A 434 -2.54 -11.27 -19.56
C MET A 434 -3.27 -12.07 -18.49
N GLU A 435 -4.58 -12.08 -18.58
CA GLU A 435 -5.45 -12.83 -17.69
C GLU A 435 -6.65 -13.35 -18.47
N ASP A 436 -7.04 -14.58 -18.19
CA ASP A 436 -8.16 -15.25 -18.85
C ASP A 436 -9.04 -15.94 -17.81
N ARG A 437 -10.35 -15.75 -17.95
CA ARG A 437 -11.37 -16.43 -17.18
C ARG A 437 -12.31 -17.19 -18.09
N LEU A 438 -12.34 -18.51 -17.96
CA LEU A 438 -13.21 -19.39 -18.72
C LEU A 438 -14.29 -19.98 -17.82
N LYS A 439 -15.56 -19.83 -18.17
CA LYS A 439 -16.68 -20.51 -17.50
C LYS A 439 -16.91 -21.87 -18.13
N LEU A 440 -16.44 -22.94 -17.46
CA LEU A 440 -16.60 -24.33 -17.92
C LEU A 440 -18.05 -24.79 -17.83
N THR A 441 -18.77 -24.30 -16.83
CA THR A 441 -20.22 -24.46 -16.65
C THR A 441 -20.80 -23.18 -16.03
N PRO A 442 -22.11 -23.00 -15.94
CA PRO A 442 -22.70 -21.84 -15.24
C PRO A 442 -22.24 -21.68 -13.80
N ARG A 443 -21.74 -22.73 -13.15
CA ARG A 443 -21.31 -22.75 -11.75
C ARG A 443 -19.80 -22.91 -11.57
N TRP A 444 -19.05 -23.16 -12.63
CA TRP A 444 -17.62 -23.46 -12.51
C TRP A 444 -16.79 -22.62 -13.47
N SER A 445 -15.90 -21.82 -12.92
CA SER A 445 -14.94 -21.02 -13.69
C SER A 445 -13.50 -21.34 -13.31
N VAL A 446 -12.62 -21.19 -14.30
CA VAL A 446 -11.16 -21.27 -14.15
C VAL A 446 -10.58 -19.93 -14.56
N LEU A 447 -9.59 -19.45 -13.83
CA LEU A 447 -8.91 -18.19 -14.07
C LEU A 447 -7.40 -18.45 -14.13
N GLY A 448 -6.78 -18.04 -15.22
CA GLY A 448 -5.33 -18.09 -15.43
C GLY A 448 -4.77 -16.69 -15.65
N GLY A 449 -3.58 -16.41 -15.14
CA GLY A 449 -2.89 -15.14 -15.38
C GLY A 449 -1.40 -15.34 -15.50
N LEU A 450 -0.77 -14.55 -16.38
CA LEU A 450 0.66 -14.53 -16.63
C LEU A 450 1.15 -13.09 -16.72
N ARG A 451 2.31 -12.81 -16.14
CA ARG A 451 2.98 -11.53 -16.24
C ARG A 451 4.49 -11.74 -16.37
N TYR A 452 5.09 -11.05 -17.32
CA TYR A 452 6.53 -10.91 -17.45
C TYR A 452 6.94 -9.50 -17.07
N ASP A 453 7.89 -9.38 -16.16
CA ASP A 453 8.49 -8.11 -15.73
C ASP A 453 9.97 -8.08 -16.09
N HIS A 454 10.44 -6.92 -16.54
CA HIS A 454 11.84 -6.63 -16.74
C HIS A 454 12.18 -5.26 -16.16
N ALA A 455 13.23 -5.19 -15.33
CA ALA A 455 13.70 -3.98 -14.69
C ALA A 455 15.20 -3.80 -14.94
N THR A 456 15.61 -2.61 -15.37
CA THR A 456 17.01 -2.20 -15.39
C THR A 456 17.23 -1.16 -14.30
N VAL A 457 18.19 -1.43 -13.42
CA VAL A 457 18.52 -0.54 -12.28
C VAL A 457 19.94 -0.04 -12.44
N ARG A 458 20.12 1.29 -12.34
CA ARG A 458 21.40 1.98 -12.39
C ARG A 458 21.60 2.76 -11.12
N ARG A 459 22.84 2.76 -10.63
CA ARG A 459 23.24 3.60 -9.49
C ARG A 459 24.48 4.38 -9.81
N ASP A 460 24.38 5.70 -9.66
CA ASP A 460 25.49 6.61 -9.72
C ASP A 460 25.85 7.03 -8.29
N ASP A 461 27.08 6.81 -7.89
CA ASP A 461 27.66 7.35 -6.66
C ASP A 461 28.04 8.82 -6.92
N LEU A 462 27.41 9.72 -6.18
CA LEU A 462 27.56 11.16 -6.38
C LEU A 462 28.78 11.76 -5.65
N VAL A 463 29.41 10.97 -4.77
CA VAL A 463 30.62 11.39 -4.05
C VAL A 463 31.85 11.18 -4.92
N ILE A 464 31.96 10.01 -5.57
CA ILE A 464 33.09 9.68 -6.44
C ILE A 464 32.83 10.00 -7.92
N GLY A 465 31.57 10.37 -8.27
CA GLY A 465 31.18 10.73 -9.63
C GLY A 465 31.18 9.55 -10.61
N ALA A 466 30.94 8.32 -10.14
CA ALA A 466 31.02 7.11 -10.95
C ALA A 466 29.76 6.25 -10.85
N ARG A 467 29.47 5.52 -11.94
CA ARG A 467 28.44 4.47 -11.91
C ARG A 467 28.95 3.25 -11.16
N THR A 468 28.22 2.85 -10.13
CA THR A 468 28.59 1.72 -9.26
C THR A 468 27.67 0.51 -9.42
N LEU A 469 26.55 0.66 -10.17
CA LEU A 469 25.64 -0.43 -10.48
C LEU A 469 24.97 -0.19 -11.83
N ASP A 470 24.94 -1.23 -12.67
CA ASP A 470 24.10 -1.32 -13.87
C ASP A 470 23.70 -2.80 -14.02
N ARG A 471 22.44 -3.12 -13.68
CA ARG A 471 21.96 -4.50 -13.59
C ARG A 471 20.52 -4.58 -14.07
N SER A 472 20.19 -5.70 -14.73
CA SER A 472 18.83 -6.03 -15.13
C SER A 472 18.31 -7.25 -14.39
N TYR A 473 17.02 -7.26 -14.11
CA TYR A 473 16.28 -8.33 -13.46
C TYR A 473 15.05 -8.65 -14.30
N SER A 474 14.71 -9.93 -14.39
CA SER A 474 13.49 -10.38 -15.02
C SER A 474 12.81 -11.42 -14.16
N ASN A 475 11.50 -11.40 -14.14
CA ASN A 475 10.72 -12.44 -13.49
C ASN A 475 9.42 -12.74 -14.24
N VAL A 476 8.89 -13.93 -14.00
CA VAL A 476 7.58 -14.36 -14.49
C VAL A 476 6.69 -14.64 -13.28
N GLY A 477 5.61 -13.89 -13.16
CA GLY A 477 4.55 -14.15 -12.20
C GLY A 477 3.42 -14.92 -12.90
N PHE A 478 2.85 -15.92 -12.24
CA PHE A 478 1.67 -16.58 -12.76
C PHE A 478 0.70 -16.98 -11.63
N ARG A 479 -0.56 -17.15 -11.99
CA ARG A 479 -1.58 -17.75 -11.15
C ARG A 479 -2.49 -18.66 -11.94
N LEU A 480 -3.00 -19.66 -11.27
CA LEU A 480 -4.07 -20.52 -11.74
C LEU A 480 -5.06 -20.71 -10.59
N GLY A 481 -6.31 -20.41 -10.83
CA GLY A 481 -7.34 -20.51 -9.81
C GLY A 481 -8.64 -21.02 -10.39
N THR A 482 -9.52 -21.48 -9.51
CA THR A 482 -10.85 -21.95 -9.87
C THR A 482 -11.86 -21.49 -8.83
N VAL A 483 -13.08 -21.19 -9.28
CA VAL A 483 -14.24 -20.89 -8.45
C VAL A 483 -15.38 -21.82 -8.84
N TYR A 484 -15.98 -22.43 -7.83
CA TYR A 484 -17.15 -23.30 -7.98
C TYR A 484 -18.31 -22.81 -7.10
N ASP A 485 -19.41 -22.40 -7.73
CA ASP A 485 -20.61 -21.93 -7.06
C ASP A 485 -21.46 -23.14 -6.63
N VAL A 486 -21.40 -23.47 -5.34
CA VAL A 486 -22.20 -24.55 -4.73
C VAL A 486 -23.68 -24.16 -4.76
N SER A 487 -23.95 -22.89 -4.47
CA SER A 487 -25.27 -22.26 -4.56
C SER A 487 -25.09 -20.80 -5.06
N PRO A 488 -26.17 -20.06 -5.37
CA PRO A 488 -26.07 -18.65 -5.73
C PRO A 488 -25.34 -17.79 -4.70
N ASP A 489 -25.36 -18.18 -3.44
CA ASP A 489 -24.80 -17.41 -2.32
C ASP A 489 -23.48 -17.98 -1.77
N LEU A 490 -23.08 -19.20 -2.16
CA LEU A 490 -21.89 -19.89 -1.64
C LEU A 490 -20.95 -20.29 -2.77
N SER A 491 -19.74 -19.78 -2.76
CA SER A 491 -18.66 -20.12 -3.69
C SER A 491 -17.47 -20.73 -2.95
N LEU A 492 -16.91 -21.80 -3.50
CA LEU A 492 -15.62 -22.39 -3.11
C LEU A 492 -14.58 -21.95 -4.12
N TYR A 493 -13.36 -21.74 -3.66
CA TYR A 493 -12.23 -21.45 -4.56
C TYR A 493 -10.96 -22.15 -4.13
N ALA A 494 -10.10 -22.35 -5.12
CA ALA A 494 -8.72 -22.76 -4.92
C ALA A 494 -7.82 -22.00 -5.87
N GLN A 495 -6.59 -21.66 -5.43
CA GLN A 495 -5.59 -21.09 -6.33
C GLN A 495 -4.19 -21.56 -5.99
N TYR A 496 -3.35 -21.55 -7.03
CA TYR A 496 -1.91 -21.55 -6.95
C TYR A 496 -1.40 -20.24 -7.55
N ALA A 497 -0.49 -19.56 -6.85
CA ALA A 497 0.11 -18.30 -7.31
C ALA A 497 1.60 -18.27 -7.02
N GLN A 498 2.36 -17.65 -7.94
CA GLN A 498 3.79 -17.39 -7.81
C GLN A 498 4.05 -15.89 -7.94
N ALA A 499 4.93 -15.37 -7.09
CA ALA A 499 5.33 -13.97 -7.04
C ALA A 499 6.83 -13.87 -6.83
N ALA A 500 7.39 -12.71 -7.13
CA ALA A 500 8.77 -12.37 -6.84
C ALA A 500 8.85 -11.13 -5.94
N ASP A 501 9.81 -11.13 -5.02
CA ASP A 501 10.16 -9.95 -4.23
C ASP A 501 11.60 -9.54 -4.52
N PRO A 502 11.91 -8.25 -4.69
CA PRO A 502 13.28 -7.80 -4.83
C PRO A 502 14.05 -8.03 -3.51
N VAL A 503 15.34 -8.30 -3.61
CA VAL A 503 16.24 -8.50 -2.45
C VAL A 503 16.27 -7.29 -1.51
N SER A 504 16.12 -6.10 -2.10
CA SER A 504 15.80 -4.83 -1.46
C SER A 504 14.97 -4.04 -2.46
N GLY A 505 14.23 -3.03 -2.01
CA GLY A 505 13.49 -2.18 -2.98
C GLY A 505 14.44 -1.74 -4.11
N LEU A 506 14.06 -1.87 -5.37
CA LEU A 506 14.93 -1.60 -6.53
C LEU A 506 15.58 -0.23 -6.47
N LEU A 507 14.86 0.79 -5.97
CA LEU A 507 15.39 2.14 -5.79
C LEU A 507 16.38 2.29 -4.60
N MET A 508 16.50 1.29 -3.75
CA MET A 508 17.45 1.23 -2.64
C MET A 508 18.54 0.18 -2.85
N LEU A 509 18.56 -0.46 -4.02
CA LEU A 509 19.50 -1.53 -4.31
C LEU A 509 20.95 -1.03 -4.23
N SER A 510 21.75 -1.71 -3.42
CA SER A 510 23.17 -1.43 -3.27
C SER A 510 24.01 -2.28 -4.22
N PRO A 511 25.24 -1.87 -4.59
CA PRO A 511 26.14 -2.69 -5.37
C PRO A 511 26.39 -4.07 -4.74
N ALA A 512 26.53 -4.15 -3.41
CA ALA A 512 26.73 -5.39 -2.71
C ALA A 512 25.56 -6.39 -2.82
N ASN A 513 24.32 -5.88 -2.95
CA ASN A 513 23.14 -6.73 -3.09
C ASN A 513 22.73 -6.95 -4.55
N SER A 514 23.33 -6.24 -5.51
CA SER A 514 22.94 -6.29 -6.92
C SER A 514 23.29 -7.61 -7.63
N GLN A 515 24.19 -8.40 -7.06
CA GLN A 515 24.58 -9.71 -7.58
C GLN A 515 23.51 -10.79 -7.34
N PHE A 516 22.59 -10.57 -6.41
CA PHE A 516 21.57 -11.53 -6.05
C PHE A 516 20.32 -11.36 -6.89
N GLU A 517 19.58 -12.44 -7.07
CA GLU A 517 18.32 -12.47 -7.81
C GLU A 517 17.13 -12.10 -6.93
N MET A 518 15.94 -12.00 -7.51
CA MET A 518 14.71 -11.79 -6.74
C MET A 518 14.39 -13.03 -5.90
N ALA A 519 13.88 -12.82 -4.70
CA ALA A 519 13.30 -13.89 -3.90
C ALA A 519 11.98 -14.34 -4.53
N GLU A 520 11.68 -15.63 -4.44
CA GLU A 520 10.50 -16.24 -5.04
C GLU A 520 9.51 -16.68 -3.97
N GLY A 521 8.23 -16.36 -4.14
CA GLY A 521 7.13 -16.78 -3.28
C GLY A 521 6.12 -17.64 -4.01
N ARG A 522 5.72 -18.77 -3.43
CA ARG A 522 4.70 -19.68 -3.98
C ARG A 522 3.64 -19.93 -2.94
N GLN A 523 2.37 -19.89 -3.36
CA GLN A 523 1.22 -20.08 -2.50
C GLN A 523 0.25 -21.10 -3.06
N ILE A 524 -0.31 -21.93 -2.16
CA ILE A 524 -1.55 -22.63 -2.35
C ILE A 524 -2.56 -22.03 -1.38
N GLU A 525 -3.75 -21.71 -1.86
CA GLU A 525 -4.85 -21.18 -1.06
C GLU A 525 -6.15 -21.89 -1.47
N VAL A 526 -6.97 -22.20 -0.45
CA VAL A 526 -8.33 -22.67 -0.64
C VAL A 526 -9.24 -21.87 0.29
N GLY A 527 -10.46 -21.61 -0.15
CA GLY A 527 -11.38 -20.87 0.69
C GLY A 527 -12.82 -20.94 0.19
N LEU A 528 -13.67 -20.26 0.95
CA LEU A 528 -15.08 -20.15 0.65
C LEU A 528 -15.57 -18.74 0.96
N LYS A 529 -16.62 -18.33 0.24
CA LYS A 529 -17.26 -17.02 0.33
C LYS A 529 -18.75 -17.20 0.30
N GLN A 530 -19.43 -16.67 1.28
CA GLN A 530 -20.89 -16.81 1.37
C GLN A 530 -21.55 -15.50 1.71
N GLY A 531 -22.55 -15.11 0.91
CA GLY A 531 -23.56 -14.14 1.27
C GLY A 531 -24.78 -14.86 1.87
N PHE A 532 -25.50 -14.23 2.75
CA PHE A 532 -26.72 -14.77 3.35
C PHE A 532 -27.70 -13.66 3.72
N TRP A 533 -28.95 -14.03 4.03
CA TRP A 533 -30.01 -13.08 4.39
C TRP A 533 -30.23 -11.98 3.34
N GLN A 534 -30.22 -12.34 2.06
CA GLN A 534 -30.44 -11.41 0.94
C GLN A 534 -29.45 -10.24 0.93
N GLY A 535 -28.15 -10.51 1.16
CA GLY A 535 -27.08 -9.54 1.15
C GLY A 535 -26.85 -8.81 2.48
N LYS A 536 -27.63 -9.09 3.52
CA LYS A 536 -27.44 -8.52 4.88
C LYS A 536 -26.29 -9.12 5.65
N GLY A 537 -25.78 -10.25 5.21
CA GLY A 537 -24.64 -10.89 5.82
C GLY A 537 -23.71 -11.50 4.77
N GLU A 538 -22.42 -11.48 5.08
CA GLU A 538 -21.40 -12.14 4.29
C GLU A 538 -20.26 -12.62 5.19
N TRP A 539 -19.64 -13.70 4.82
CA TRP A 539 -18.42 -14.17 5.46
C TRP A 539 -17.49 -14.86 4.48
N THR A 540 -16.20 -14.84 4.83
CA THR A 540 -15.16 -15.52 4.07
C THR A 540 -14.29 -16.33 4.99
N LEU A 541 -13.80 -17.46 4.50
CA LEU A 541 -12.80 -18.30 5.17
C LEU A 541 -11.74 -18.68 4.14
N ALA A 542 -10.48 -18.52 4.50
CA ALA A 542 -9.35 -18.92 3.67
C ALA A 542 -8.32 -19.69 4.49
N ALA A 543 -7.77 -20.74 3.91
CA ALA A 543 -6.61 -21.46 4.42
C ALA A 543 -5.49 -21.41 3.37
N TYR A 544 -4.27 -21.09 3.80
CA TYR A 544 -3.16 -20.90 2.89
C TYR A 544 -1.86 -21.51 3.40
N HIS A 545 -0.97 -21.78 2.46
CA HIS A 545 0.43 -22.08 2.67
C HIS A 545 1.30 -21.32 1.67
N ILE A 546 2.23 -20.49 2.18
CA ILE A 546 3.18 -19.72 1.40
C ILE A 546 4.59 -20.18 1.76
N LYS A 547 5.43 -20.36 0.74
CA LYS A 547 6.87 -20.58 0.89
C LYS A 547 7.62 -19.51 0.10
N LYS A 548 8.53 -18.79 0.75
CA LYS A 548 9.45 -17.83 0.14
C LYS A 548 10.87 -18.42 0.18
N THR A 549 11.55 -18.42 -0.95
CA THR A 549 12.91 -18.94 -1.13
C THR A 549 13.84 -17.84 -1.65
N HIS A 550 15.13 -18.11 -1.73
CA HIS A 550 16.17 -17.16 -2.16
C HIS A 550 16.24 -15.92 -1.24
N LEU A 551 16.06 -16.12 0.07
CA LEU A 551 16.35 -15.07 1.03
C LEU A 551 17.85 -14.89 1.18
N LEU A 552 18.30 -13.65 1.36
CA LEU A 552 19.69 -13.38 1.73
C LEU A 552 19.92 -13.79 3.18
N THR A 553 20.91 -14.63 3.37
CA THR A 553 21.39 -15.11 4.66
C THR A 553 22.91 -14.99 4.74
N ARG A 554 23.52 -15.34 5.87
CA ARG A 554 24.98 -15.43 6.02
C ARG A 554 25.48 -16.79 5.57
N ASP A 555 26.66 -16.84 4.96
CA ASP A 555 27.32 -18.11 4.66
C ASP A 555 27.69 -18.82 5.96
N ALA A 556 27.41 -20.12 6.06
CA ALA A 556 27.65 -20.91 7.27
C ALA A 556 29.14 -21.07 7.60
N ASN A 557 30.01 -21.03 6.54
CA ASN A 557 31.46 -21.20 6.71
C ASN A 557 32.21 -19.87 6.79
N ASP A 558 31.65 -18.81 6.14
CA ASP A 558 32.20 -17.45 6.15
C ASP A 558 31.10 -16.43 6.45
N PRO A 559 30.83 -16.09 7.72
CA PRO A 559 29.76 -15.17 8.11
C PRO A 559 29.95 -13.73 7.61
N SER A 560 31.09 -13.37 7.04
CA SER A 560 31.30 -12.08 6.40
C SER A 560 30.59 -12.00 5.05
N GLN A 561 30.35 -13.13 4.40
CA GLN A 561 29.68 -13.21 3.10
C GLN A 561 28.17 -13.41 3.25
N ARG A 562 27.45 -12.99 2.19
CA ARG A 562 26.01 -13.25 2.04
C ARG A 562 25.80 -14.25 0.92
N VAL A 563 24.89 -15.18 1.15
CA VAL A 563 24.44 -16.18 0.19
C VAL A 563 22.93 -16.13 0.04
N GLN A 564 22.41 -16.63 -1.07
CA GLN A 564 20.97 -16.55 -1.36
C GLN A 564 20.33 -17.96 -1.31
N VAL A 565 20.43 -18.59 -0.18
CA VAL A 565 19.90 -19.95 0.08
C VAL A 565 18.78 -19.97 1.12
N GLY A 566 18.52 -18.85 1.78
CA GLY A 566 17.54 -18.77 2.87
C GLY A 566 16.10 -19.03 2.42
N GLY A 567 15.28 -19.49 3.37
CA GLY A 567 13.87 -19.79 3.16
C GLY A 567 13.01 -19.44 4.38
N GLN A 568 11.75 -19.06 4.08
CA GLN A 568 10.73 -18.76 5.07
C GLN A 568 9.40 -19.34 4.60
N SER A 569 8.64 -19.93 5.53
CA SER A 569 7.28 -20.38 5.24
C SER A 569 6.26 -19.78 6.19
N SER A 570 5.02 -19.68 5.72
CA SER A 570 3.87 -19.26 6.51
C SER A 570 2.64 -20.05 6.10
N ARG A 571 1.87 -20.51 7.09
CA ARG A 571 0.57 -21.14 6.88
C ARG A 571 -0.41 -20.60 7.90
N GLY A 572 -1.65 -20.45 7.50
CA GLY A 572 -2.66 -19.88 8.39
C GLY A 572 -4.08 -20.06 7.89
N ILE A 573 -4.99 -19.62 8.75
CA ILE A 573 -6.43 -19.53 8.50
C ILE A 573 -6.85 -18.09 8.76
N GLU A 574 -7.67 -17.57 7.88
CA GLU A 574 -8.23 -16.21 7.94
C GLU A 574 -9.74 -16.30 7.82
N VAL A 575 -10.43 -15.46 8.61
CA VAL A 575 -11.88 -15.34 8.57
C VAL A 575 -12.28 -13.88 8.55
N SER A 576 -13.33 -13.52 7.82
CA SER A 576 -14.03 -12.25 7.93
C SER A 576 -15.53 -12.45 7.93
N LEU A 577 -16.24 -11.59 8.65
CA LEU A 577 -17.69 -11.57 8.80
C LEU A 577 -18.16 -10.12 8.79
N ASP A 578 -19.20 -9.82 8.02
CA ASP A 578 -19.95 -8.57 8.09
C ASP A 578 -21.44 -8.93 8.04
N VAL A 579 -22.21 -8.55 9.08
CA VAL A 579 -23.61 -8.94 9.17
C VAL A 579 -24.47 -7.86 9.82
N GLU A 580 -25.55 -7.51 9.11
CA GLU A 580 -26.62 -6.69 9.64
C GLU A 580 -27.63 -7.58 10.39
N LEU A 581 -27.63 -7.45 11.70
CA LEU A 581 -28.53 -8.16 12.59
C LEU A 581 -29.86 -7.42 12.74
N ALA A 582 -30.86 -8.06 13.38
CA ALA A 582 -32.13 -7.43 13.67
C ALA A 582 -31.99 -6.19 14.58
N HIS A 583 -32.99 -5.31 14.55
CA HIS A 583 -33.11 -4.13 15.45
C HIS A 583 -31.95 -3.11 15.35
N GLY A 584 -31.35 -2.96 14.14
CA GLY A 584 -30.33 -1.95 13.89
C GLY A 584 -28.93 -2.30 14.40
N TRP A 585 -28.67 -3.55 14.75
CA TRP A 585 -27.34 -4.04 15.08
C TRP A 585 -26.57 -4.42 13.82
N ASN A 586 -25.29 -4.07 13.75
CA ASN A 586 -24.35 -4.55 12.76
C ASN A 586 -23.09 -5.09 13.46
N LEU A 587 -22.67 -6.28 13.08
CA LEU A 587 -21.46 -6.94 13.59
C LEU A 587 -20.47 -7.14 12.45
N GLN A 588 -19.25 -6.68 12.68
CA GLN A 588 -18.11 -6.91 11.81
C GLN A 588 -17.00 -7.58 12.60
N ALA A 589 -16.46 -8.66 12.08
CA ALA A 589 -15.36 -9.37 12.71
C ALA A 589 -14.40 -9.88 11.65
N ASN A 590 -13.11 -9.83 11.96
CA ASN A 590 -12.09 -10.52 11.18
C ASN A 590 -10.98 -11.04 12.07
N GLY A 591 -10.26 -12.03 11.60
CA GLY A 591 -9.16 -12.57 12.35
C GLY A 591 -8.28 -13.51 11.55
N THR A 592 -7.08 -13.72 12.06
CA THR A 592 -6.12 -14.68 11.52
C THR A 592 -5.39 -15.41 12.62
N ILE A 593 -5.14 -16.67 12.37
CA ILE A 593 -4.17 -17.48 13.11
C ILE A 593 -3.20 -18.03 12.08
N LEU A 594 -1.91 -17.75 12.28
CA LEU A 594 -0.86 -18.20 11.38
C LEU A 594 0.35 -18.74 12.13
N ARG A 595 1.16 -19.50 11.41
CA ARG A 595 2.48 -19.93 11.85
C ARG A 595 3.49 -19.58 10.74
N ALA A 596 4.28 -18.55 10.98
CA ALA A 596 5.41 -18.17 10.14
C ALA A 596 6.73 -18.56 10.82
N ARG A 597 7.70 -19.02 10.03
CA ARG A 597 9.02 -19.42 10.51
C ARG A 597 10.07 -19.32 9.41
N TYR A 598 11.30 -19.15 9.83
CA TYR A 598 12.44 -19.43 8.97
C TYR A 598 12.59 -20.94 8.74
N ASP A 599 12.68 -21.37 7.50
CA ASP A 599 12.97 -22.76 7.13
C ASP A 599 14.47 -22.96 7.01
N ASP A 600 15.19 -21.91 6.53
CA ASP A 600 16.63 -21.85 6.38
C ASP A 600 17.07 -20.39 6.43
N PHE A 601 17.78 -19.99 7.47
CA PHE A 601 18.24 -18.62 7.67
C PHE A 601 19.34 -18.55 8.72
N ASP A 602 20.52 -18.10 8.31
CA ASP A 602 21.65 -17.87 9.19
C ASP A 602 21.93 -16.38 9.34
N GLU A 603 22.24 -15.96 10.54
CA GLU A 603 22.56 -14.60 10.91
C GLU A 603 23.98 -14.53 11.47
N SER A 604 24.69 -13.45 11.20
CA SER A 604 25.99 -13.21 11.82
C SER A 604 25.81 -12.70 13.24
N ALA A 605 26.27 -13.42 14.22
CA ALA A 605 26.17 -13.04 15.62
C ALA A 605 27.47 -13.40 16.41
N GLY A 606 27.65 -12.75 17.56
CA GLY A 606 28.78 -12.95 18.42
C GLY A 606 30.01 -12.10 18.08
N SER A 607 31.07 -12.24 18.92
CA SER A 607 32.36 -11.61 18.72
C SER A 607 33.46 -12.64 19.13
N PRO A 608 34.22 -13.19 18.16
CA PRO A 608 34.17 -12.94 16.73
C PRO A 608 32.83 -13.35 16.08
N PRO A 609 32.46 -12.75 14.91
CA PRO A 609 31.23 -13.09 14.23
C PRO A 609 31.19 -14.56 13.81
N ALA A 610 30.07 -15.23 14.09
CA ALA A 610 29.79 -16.59 13.64
C ALA A 610 28.42 -16.67 12.99
N ALA A 611 28.22 -17.61 12.06
CA ALA A 611 26.91 -17.90 11.51
C ALA A 611 26.07 -18.65 12.56
N VAL A 612 24.92 -18.10 12.89
CA VAL A 612 24.00 -18.70 13.86
C VAL A 612 22.68 -18.97 13.19
N SER A 613 22.26 -20.22 13.15
CA SER A 613 21.01 -20.61 12.52
C SER A 613 19.79 -20.09 13.29
N ARG A 614 18.84 -19.53 12.56
CA ARG A 614 17.54 -19.06 13.05
C ARG A 614 16.39 -19.95 12.58
N ARG A 615 16.72 -21.15 12.10
CA ARG A 615 15.72 -22.12 11.62
C ARG A 615 14.68 -22.43 12.70
N GLY A 616 13.40 -22.34 12.33
CA GLY A 616 12.27 -22.54 13.23
C GLY A 616 11.80 -21.30 13.95
N ASN A 617 12.60 -20.23 14.01
CA ASN A 617 12.24 -18.96 14.64
C ASN A 617 11.19 -18.21 13.83
N VAL A 618 10.39 -17.41 14.53
CA VAL A 618 9.39 -16.51 13.96
C VAL A 618 10.11 -15.29 13.38
N PRO A 619 9.84 -14.89 12.15
CA PRO A 619 10.40 -13.65 11.59
C PRO A 619 10.00 -12.42 12.43
N PRO A 620 10.87 -11.39 12.52
CA PRO A 620 10.59 -10.20 13.31
C PRO A 620 9.27 -9.51 12.92
N ASN A 621 8.60 -8.95 13.92
CA ASN A 621 7.34 -8.18 13.79
C ASN A 621 6.12 -8.94 13.25
N VAL A 622 6.17 -10.25 13.16
CA VAL A 622 5.06 -11.10 12.75
C VAL A 622 4.17 -11.44 13.93
N ALA A 623 2.96 -10.90 13.97
CA ALA A 623 1.93 -11.33 14.91
C ALA A 623 1.27 -12.61 14.39
N GLN A 624 1.35 -13.71 15.16
CA GLN A 624 0.77 -14.99 14.76
C GLN A 624 -0.75 -15.08 14.99
N LYS A 625 -1.31 -14.14 15.75
CA LYS A 625 -2.75 -14.05 16.04
C LYS A 625 -3.19 -12.60 15.96
N LEU A 626 -4.22 -12.34 15.17
CA LEU A 626 -4.86 -11.04 15.02
C LEU A 626 -6.36 -11.23 15.07
N ALA A 627 -7.07 -10.31 15.71
CA ALA A 627 -8.53 -10.29 15.69
C ALA A 627 -9.04 -8.85 15.83
N ASN A 628 -10.08 -8.52 15.06
CA ASN A 628 -10.82 -7.29 15.18
C ASN A 628 -12.31 -7.62 15.26
N VAL A 629 -13.03 -6.96 16.17
CA VAL A 629 -14.49 -7.07 16.28
C VAL A 629 -15.05 -5.67 16.45
N TRP A 630 -16.07 -5.36 15.66
CA TRP A 630 -16.85 -4.11 15.76
C TRP A 630 -18.31 -4.43 15.84
N LEU A 631 -18.99 -3.80 16.81
CA LEU A 631 -20.42 -3.87 16.97
C LEU A 631 -20.98 -2.46 16.93
N SER A 632 -21.93 -2.20 16.05
CA SER A 632 -22.66 -0.94 15.98
C SER A 632 -24.16 -1.17 16.20
N TRP A 633 -24.83 -0.20 16.82
CA TRP A 633 -26.24 -0.24 17.15
C TRP A 633 -26.93 1.08 16.85
N ASN A 634 -27.82 1.06 15.89
CA ASN A 634 -28.71 2.17 15.55
C ASN A 634 -29.93 2.13 16.48
N PHE A 635 -29.79 2.65 17.71
CA PHE A 635 -30.81 2.52 18.76
C PHE A 635 -31.94 3.55 18.68
N ARG A 636 -31.73 4.62 17.92
CA ARG A 636 -32.74 5.66 17.61
C ARG A 636 -32.46 6.25 16.22
N PRO A 637 -33.47 6.83 15.53
CA PRO A 637 -33.23 7.56 14.31
C PRO A 637 -32.13 8.62 14.47
N GLY A 638 -31.08 8.51 13.67
CA GLY A 638 -29.91 9.40 13.72
C GLY A 638 -28.89 9.12 14.82
N TRP A 639 -29.09 8.14 15.71
CA TRP A 639 -28.15 7.78 16.77
C TRP A 639 -27.57 6.39 16.57
N THR A 640 -26.25 6.30 16.59
CA THR A 640 -25.51 5.04 16.49
C THR A 640 -24.49 4.96 17.62
N ALA A 641 -24.56 3.91 18.43
CA ALA A 641 -23.51 3.55 19.39
C ALA A 641 -22.61 2.49 18.77
N MET A 642 -21.31 2.58 19.01
CA MET A 642 -20.33 1.66 18.43
C MET A 642 -19.29 1.26 19.46
N GLY A 643 -18.84 0.00 19.38
CA GLY A 643 -17.73 -0.51 20.15
C GLY A 643 -16.84 -1.41 19.29
N GLY A 644 -15.54 -1.28 19.46
CA GLY A 644 -14.55 -2.06 18.75
C GLY A 644 -13.50 -2.64 19.68
N VAL A 645 -13.02 -3.84 19.37
CA VAL A 645 -11.90 -4.48 20.07
C VAL A 645 -10.93 -4.98 19.03
N GLN A 646 -9.66 -4.66 19.20
CA GLN A 646 -8.55 -5.21 18.43
C GLN A 646 -7.62 -5.97 19.35
N TYR A 647 -7.30 -7.20 18.99
CA TYR A 647 -6.24 -8.00 19.61
C TYR A 647 -5.10 -8.20 18.64
N VAL A 648 -3.88 -7.92 19.08
CA VAL A 648 -2.63 -8.20 18.37
C VAL A 648 -1.79 -9.11 19.26
N GLY A 649 -1.48 -10.30 18.76
CA GLY A 649 -0.64 -11.28 19.46
C GLY A 649 0.80 -10.83 19.64
N LYS A 650 1.53 -11.50 20.49
CA LYS A 650 2.96 -11.25 20.72
C LYS A 650 3.77 -11.35 19.42
N ARG A 651 4.86 -10.62 19.38
CA ARG A 651 5.81 -10.57 18.24
C ARG A 651 7.23 -10.61 18.80
N TYR A 652 8.20 -10.81 17.94
CA TYR A 652 9.61 -10.66 18.29
C TYR A 652 10.19 -9.47 17.54
N ALA A 653 11.09 -8.74 18.18
CA ALA A 653 11.79 -7.62 17.56
C ALA A 653 13.01 -8.08 16.76
N ASP A 654 13.53 -9.27 17.06
CA ASP A 654 14.74 -9.86 16.49
C ASP A 654 14.49 -11.25 15.88
N SER A 655 15.36 -11.66 14.98
CA SER A 655 15.34 -12.99 14.35
C SER A 655 15.75 -14.12 15.31
N ALA A 656 16.44 -13.79 16.40
CA ALA A 656 16.81 -14.74 17.46
C ALA A 656 15.63 -15.13 18.36
N ASN A 657 14.53 -14.34 18.31
CA ASN A 657 13.35 -14.46 19.18
C ASN A 657 13.68 -14.28 20.68
N THR A 658 14.66 -13.43 20.98
CA THR A 658 15.07 -13.10 22.35
C THR A 658 14.36 -11.87 22.89
N LEU A 659 14.01 -10.91 22.02
CA LEU A 659 13.31 -9.67 22.37
C LEU A 659 11.81 -9.78 22.05
N GLU A 660 11.03 -10.12 23.05
CA GLU A 660 9.57 -10.27 22.90
C GLU A 660 8.86 -8.91 23.04
N LEU A 661 8.00 -8.61 22.06
CA LEU A 661 7.00 -7.54 22.14
C LEU A 661 5.68 -8.18 22.58
N PRO A 662 5.14 -7.82 23.76
CA PRO A 662 3.96 -8.46 24.31
C PRO A 662 2.72 -8.25 23.44
N SER A 663 1.74 -9.13 23.59
CA SER A 663 0.41 -8.94 23.00
C SER A 663 -0.30 -7.75 23.65
N TYR A 664 -1.21 -7.14 22.89
CA TYR A 664 -2.07 -6.10 23.42
C TYR A 664 -3.49 -6.21 22.88
N THR A 665 -4.41 -5.63 23.66
CA THR A 665 -5.79 -5.42 23.26
C THR A 665 -6.11 -3.93 23.37
N SER A 666 -6.69 -3.37 22.32
CA SER A 666 -7.24 -2.01 22.33
C SER A 666 -8.75 -2.04 22.19
N THR A 667 -9.42 -1.10 22.84
CA THR A 667 -10.88 -0.96 22.79
C THR A 667 -11.21 0.44 22.33
N ASP A 668 -12.14 0.55 21.41
CA ASP A 668 -12.66 1.80 20.88
C ASP A 668 -14.15 1.89 21.18
N LEU A 669 -14.63 3.06 21.61
CA LEU A 669 -16.04 3.35 21.83
C LEU A 669 -16.38 4.65 21.09
N ALA A 670 -17.53 4.68 20.43
CA ALA A 670 -18.02 5.86 19.76
C ALA A 670 -19.54 5.99 19.89
N LEU A 671 -20.00 7.25 19.94
CA LEU A 671 -21.39 7.61 19.83
C LEU A 671 -21.53 8.62 18.69
N ARG A 672 -22.36 8.31 17.71
CA ARG A 672 -22.63 9.17 16.55
C ARG A 672 -24.05 9.70 16.63
N TRP A 673 -24.19 10.98 16.37
CA TRP A 673 -25.49 11.62 16.19
C TRP A 673 -25.55 12.31 14.81
N GLN A 674 -26.58 12.02 14.05
CA GLN A 674 -26.87 12.65 12.78
C GLN A 674 -28.11 13.55 12.94
N ALA A 675 -27.92 14.86 12.90
CA ALA A 675 -28.93 15.87 13.21
C ALA A 675 -29.98 16.13 12.12
N GLY A 676 -29.92 15.44 10.97
CA GLY A 676 -30.83 15.59 9.85
C GLY A 676 -30.57 14.59 8.74
N LYS A 677 -31.42 14.58 7.72
CA LYS A 677 -31.10 13.85 6.49
C LYS A 677 -29.90 14.53 5.84
N ARG A 678 -28.97 13.74 5.26
CA ARG A 678 -27.98 14.30 4.33
C ARG A 678 -28.77 14.97 3.21
N THR A 679 -28.67 16.30 3.11
CA THR A 679 -29.20 17.09 2.00
C THR A 679 -28.18 17.12 0.90
#